data_136dbdfd4791470c064245695beba6b0
#
_entry.id   136dbdfd4791470c064245695beba6b0
#
_cell.length_a   1.000
_cell.length_b   1.000
_cell.length_c   1.000
_cell.angle_alpha   90.00
_cell.angle_beta   90.00
_cell.angle_gamma   90.00
#
_symmetry.space_group_name_H-M   'P 1'
#
loop_
_entity.id
_entity.type
_entity.pdbx_description
1 polymer ?
#
loop_
_entity_poly.entity_id
_entity_poly.type
_entity_poly.pdbx_seq_one_letter_code
_entity_poly.pdbx_strand_id
1 'polypeptide(L)'
;MEKQMNKFTYGKYEVEYLKRDDGLFDVCINSDNKRVCLNGVKVGLQYSQNYETIQKFREAGLEIDSGDFQVISRNILYGETTQKEEKTIVSQYESQCESLGIIVIGKNEHELLKCQHGIDLLFSKDNEESRITIYSGVPNVKLIRDIYLNDEVYIYTNSYNQVFITNDPAELIEWFTKADKGITSESMAKALIRALLRNAKTENDYIYQGFYPDGFHDGALPYPMLDRVCDATVLQRFFEWSKENYEENLYYVLANMAFAIAKVFTPALRMQKDIFEDRIVINTGKKRIGKSTVQKSIINALGLIHNKVRLLGDNPIKTQERLRNLLSIDMAPLFLDELMTKGFQTISDLILASTTETSIIGLHASRVGKDFSDIFYSMRSLIVNTNLPQGKIIEILGKENIDAYSRRILILHWKDQKTKAKSPFSTNTHLMGCLIEMWNNPNIRNELLKTNNIFELAMAFLKHFFLVYGIDTQPYQEALAKVYNEYIESESSWEISTEEAVLSEAYKIARNVLGMQSLTPAKLINAILDNPEVFDVYPYKARYNDSVTNELNELEKLIAELGFNISDIEGDTTLNDETVQLLRKIYKMINSDGIYSFLIKPRSKTGLLKDFPHEFLGKKPQKINGQWYFKVSISEFLGFMLQHRVERENEENN
;
A
#
# COMPACT_ATOMS: atom_id res chain seq x y z
N MET A 1 39.33 19.77 54.50
CA MET A 1 39.56 18.31 54.58
C MET A 1 39.93 17.84 53.18
N GLU A 2 41.21 17.48 52.99
CA GLU A 2 41.63 16.80 51.74
C GLU A 2 40.91 15.47 51.66
N LYS A 3 40.08 15.28 50.62
CA LYS A 3 39.41 13.98 50.35
C LYS A 3 40.53 13.00 49.98
N GLN A 4 40.72 11.96 50.78
CA GLN A 4 41.72 10.91 50.57
C GLN A 4 41.34 10.08 49.35
N MET A 5 42.27 9.91 48.39
CA MET A 5 42.05 9.06 47.21
C MET A 5 42.10 7.58 47.65
N ASN A 6 41.15 6.79 47.15
CA ASN A 6 41.19 5.34 47.28
C ASN A 6 42.26 4.77 46.34
N LYS A 7 42.90 3.65 46.70
CA LYS A 7 43.98 3.02 45.93
C LYS A 7 43.80 1.51 45.86
N PHE A 8 44.12 0.93 44.72
CA PHE A 8 44.25 -0.51 44.54
C PHE A 8 45.24 -0.83 43.42
N THR A 9 45.64 -2.12 43.31
CA THR A 9 46.53 -2.61 42.26
C THR A 9 45.81 -3.72 41.46
N TYR A 10 45.89 -3.61 40.13
CA TYR A 10 45.40 -4.63 39.22
C TYR A 10 46.45 -4.96 38.15
N GLY A 11 46.99 -6.18 38.16
CA GLY A 11 48.07 -6.55 37.27
C GLY A 11 49.26 -5.62 37.35
N LYS A 12 49.61 -4.98 36.26
CA LYS A 12 50.68 -3.93 36.16
C LYS A 12 50.24 -2.50 36.51
N TYR A 13 48.97 -2.32 36.81
CA TYR A 13 48.39 -1.01 37.04
C TYR A 13 48.20 -0.72 38.54
N GLU A 14 48.78 0.42 38.99
CA GLU A 14 48.43 1.00 40.29
C GLU A 14 47.38 2.08 40.04
N VAL A 15 46.19 1.96 40.65
CA VAL A 15 45.05 2.84 40.42
C VAL A 15 44.73 3.62 41.68
N GLU A 16 44.67 4.95 41.53
CA GLU A 16 44.16 5.85 42.55
C GLU A 16 42.91 6.55 42.03
N TYR A 17 41.85 6.61 42.85
CA TYR A 17 40.59 7.23 42.39
C TYR A 17 39.87 7.96 43.52
N LEU A 18 39.07 8.96 43.09
CA LEU A 18 38.19 9.73 43.96
C LEU A 18 36.85 9.93 43.26
N LYS A 19 35.77 9.55 43.94
CA LYS A 19 34.43 9.86 43.47
C LYS A 19 34.05 11.29 43.80
N ARG A 20 33.64 12.05 42.77
CA ARG A 20 33.20 13.44 42.92
C ARG A 20 31.72 13.50 43.27
N ASP A 21 31.28 14.65 43.78
CA ASP A 21 29.88 14.89 44.16
C ASP A 21 28.93 14.95 42.93
N ASP A 22 29.47 15.19 41.73
CA ASP A 22 28.73 15.16 40.45
C ASP A 22 28.60 13.75 39.84
N GLY A 23 29.05 12.73 40.52
CA GLY A 23 29.01 11.34 40.08
C GLY A 23 30.13 10.93 39.12
N LEU A 24 31.02 11.84 38.75
CA LEU A 24 32.23 11.56 37.98
C LEU A 24 33.36 11.09 38.88
N PHE A 25 34.48 10.66 38.29
CA PHE A 25 35.65 10.18 39.01
C PHE A 25 36.91 10.92 38.56
N ASP A 26 37.77 11.21 39.51
CA ASP A 26 39.15 11.53 39.25
C ASP A 26 39.95 10.22 39.35
N VAL A 27 40.61 9.82 38.29
CA VAL A 27 41.30 8.52 38.20
C VAL A 27 42.75 8.73 37.75
N CYS A 28 43.67 8.24 38.55
CA CYS A 28 45.10 8.15 38.22
C CYS A 28 45.50 6.70 38.02
N ILE A 29 46.13 6.39 36.92
CA ILE A 29 46.68 5.04 36.64
C ILE A 29 48.17 5.16 36.41
N ASN A 30 48.92 4.34 37.15
CA ASN A 30 50.39 4.19 37.03
C ASN A 30 50.68 2.81 36.45
N SER A 31 51.42 2.74 35.33
CA SER A 31 51.88 1.49 34.69
C SER A 31 53.17 1.75 33.96
N ASP A 32 54.14 0.83 34.11
CA ASP A 32 55.44 0.86 33.41
C ASP A 32 56.18 2.21 33.51
N ASN A 33 56.24 2.75 34.72
CA ASN A 33 56.84 4.05 35.05
C ASN A 33 56.12 5.28 34.44
N LYS A 34 54.94 5.12 33.95
CA LYS A 34 54.11 6.23 33.44
C LYS A 34 52.85 6.39 34.28
N ARG A 35 52.65 7.60 34.81
CA ARG A 35 51.47 7.98 35.58
C ARG A 35 50.62 8.95 34.79
N VAL A 36 49.35 8.60 34.56
CA VAL A 36 48.37 9.44 33.90
C VAL A 36 47.19 9.66 34.83
N CYS A 37 46.83 10.91 35.05
CA CYS A 37 45.69 11.31 35.86
C CYS A 37 44.65 12.03 35.01
N LEU A 38 43.41 11.57 35.05
CA LEU A 38 42.27 12.20 34.41
C LEU A 38 41.24 12.64 35.46
N ASN A 39 40.77 13.86 35.34
CA ASN A 39 39.81 14.44 36.27
C ASN A 39 38.42 14.48 35.64
N GLY A 40 37.39 14.16 36.43
CA GLY A 40 36.00 14.25 36.00
C GLY A 40 35.62 13.27 34.86
N VAL A 41 36.15 12.04 34.89
CA VAL A 41 35.86 11.04 33.89
C VAL A 41 34.68 10.14 34.30
N LYS A 42 33.93 9.65 33.32
CA LYS A 42 32.92 8.64 33.56
C LYS A 42 33.60 7.29 33.75
N VAL A 43 33.22 6.61 34.82
CA VAL A 43 33.57 5.21 35.09
C VAL A 43 32.28 4.41 35.23
N GLY A 44 32.10 3.38 34.43
CA GLY A 44 30.92 2.57 34.41
C GLY A 44 31.21 1.09 34.27
N LEU A 45 30.22 0.28 34.43
CA LEU A 45 30.32 -1.18 34.25
C LEU A 45 30.36 -1.59 32.78
N GLN A 46 30.07 -0.67 31.87
CA GLN A 46 29.91 -0.94 30.44
C GLN A 46 31.09 -0.38 29.64
N TYR A 47 31.55 -1.10 28.64
CA TYR A 47 32.61 -0.62 27.74
C TYR A 47 32.22 0.72 27.08
N SER A 48 30.98 0.89 26.67
CA SER A 48 30.50 2.14 26.08
C SER A 48 30.59 3.34 27.02
N GLN A 49 30.41 3.10 28.32
CA GLN A 49 30.57 4.14 29.34
C GLN A 49 32.03 4.48 29.59
N ASN A 50 32.92 3.52 29.39
CA ASN A 50 34.35 3.63 29.62
C ASN A 50 35.11 4.04 28.35
N TYR A 51 34.53 3.93 27.17
CA TYR A 51 35.20 4.12 25.89
C TYR A 51 35.91 5.50 25.81
N GLU A 52 35.19 6.56 26.13
CA GLU A 52 35.75 7.93 26.11
C GLU A 52 36.90 8.08 27.13
N THR A 53 36.75 7.47 28.28
CA THR A 53 37.76 7.50 29.34
C THR A 53 39.00 6.68 28.94
N ILE A 54 38.83 5.53 28.32
CA ILE A 54 39.91 4.72 27.76
C ILE A 54 40.69 5.52 26.69
N GLN A 55 39.98 6.18 25.78
CA GLN A 55 40.61 6.99 24.73
C GLN A 55 41.42 8.15 25.34
N LYS A 56 40.89 8.85 26.33
CA LYS A 56 41.62 9.90 27.04
C LYS A 56 42.91 9.41 27.71
N PHE A 57 42.91 8.20 28.29
CA PHE A 57 44.12 7.58 28.83
C PHE A 57 45.13 7.26 27.72
N ARG A 58 44.68 6.73 26.59
CA ARG A 58 45.54 6.43 25.43
C ARG A 58 46.12 7.71 24.79
N GLU A 59 45.32 8.76 24.64
CA GLU A 59 45.77 10.07 24.16
C GLU A 59 46.80 10.70 25.10
N ALA A 60 46.63 10.50 26.39
CA ALA A 60 47.61 10.88 27.39
C ALA A 60 48.86 9.97 27.42
N GLY A 61 48.86 8.95 26.52
CA GLY A 61 50.01 8.06 26.29
C GLY A 61 50.09 6.87 27.24
N LEU A 62 49.03 6.50 27.94
CA LEU A 62 48.93 5.26 28.70
C LEU A 62 48.33 4.19 27.83
N GLU A 63 49.10 3.17 27.45
CA GLU A 63 48.58 2.01 26.75
C GLU A 63 47.79 1.11 27.71
N ILE A 64 46.49 1.28 27.75
CA ILE A 64 45.60 0.45 28.56
C ILE A 64 44.68 -0.38 27.67
N ASP A 65 44.64 -1.68 27.95
CA ASP A 65 43.69 -2.58 27.30
C ASP A 65 42.26 -2.30 27.76
N SER A 66 41.30 -2.51 26.87
CA SER A 66 39.90 -2.26 27.17
C SER A 66 39.34 -3.21 28.22
N GLY A 67 39.81 -4.46 28.22
CA GLY A 67 39.43 -5.48 29.21
C GLY A 67 40.02 -5.12 30.58
N ASP A 68 41.31 -4.74 30.63
CA ASP A 68 41.98 -4.31 31.86
C ASP A 68 41.27 -3.09 32.48
N PHE A 69 40.93 -2.10 31.65
CA PHE A 69 40.19 -0.92 32.15
C PHE A 69 38.80 -1.28 32.67
N GLN A 70 38.16 -2.30 32.11
CA GLN A 70 36.86 -2.75 32.58
C GLN A 70 36.92 -3.37 33.97
N VAL A 71 37.97 -4.12 34.27
CA VAL A 71 38.24 -4.66 35.62
C VAL A 71 38.58 -3.51 36.58
N ILE A 72 39.42 -2.57 36.14
CA ILE A 72 39.75 -1.36 36.91
C ILE A 72 38.46 -0.58 37.23
N SER A 73 37.58 -0.38 36.26
CA SER A 73 36.32 0.34 36.45
C SER A 73 35.42 -0.35 37.48
N ARG A 74 35.35 -1.69 37.44
CA ARG A 74 34.61 -2.47 38.44
C ARG A 74 35.16 -2.27 39.84
N ASN A 75 36.47 -2.31 40.01
CA ASN A 75 37.11 -2.08 41.30
C ASN A 75 36.95 -0.63 41.81
N ILE A 76 36.91 0.34 40.92
CA ILE A 76 36.59 1.74 41.25
C ILE A 76 35.14 1.85 41.78
N LEU A 77 34.20 1.16 41.18
CA LEU A 77 32.77 1.27 41.52
C LEU A 77 32.38 0.49 42.77
N TYR A 78 33.00 -0.64 43.03
CA TYR A 78 32.60 -1.57 44.10
C TYR A 78 33.64 -1.72 45.23
N GLY A 79 34.87 -1.14 45.07
CA GLY A 79 35.97 -1.32 46.00
C GLY A 79 36.71 -2.64 45.78
N GLU A 80 37.88 -2.83 46.41
CA GLU A 80 38.60 -4.10 46.43
C GLU A 80 37.77 -5.15 47.19
N THR A 81 37.17 -6.07 46.47
CA THR A 81 36.61 -7.27 47.08
C THR A 81 37.75 -8.29 47.25
N THR A 82 37.91 -8.82 48.44
CA THR A 82 38.88 -9.92 48.70
C THR A 82 38.48 -11.13 47.84
N GLN A 83 39.48 -11.91 47.34
CA GLN A 83 39.26 -13.09 46.48
C GLN A 83 38.22 -14.11 47.05
N LYS A 84 37.96 -14.02 48.33
CA LYS A 84 36.96 -14.88 49.00
C LYS A 84 35.53 -14.36 48.87
N GLU A 85 35.37 -13.04 48.83
CA GLU A 85 34.07 -12.38 48.54
C GLU A 85 33.75 -12.42 47.06
N GLU A 86 34.79 -12.32 46.17
CA GLU A 86 34.60 -12.54 44.72
C GLU A 86 34.01 -13.91 44.42
N LYS A 87 34.52 -15.01 45.01
CA LYS A 87 33.93 -16.34 44.80
C LYS A 87 32.50 -16.46 45.32
N THR A 88 32.15 -15.81 46.42
CA THR A 88 30.81 -15.83 46.99
C THR A 88 29.83 -14.92 46.18
N ILE A 89 30.30 -13.77 45.72
CA ILE A 89 29.49 -12.87 44.85
C ILE A 89 29.34 -13.52 43.46
N VAL A 90 30.39 -14.07 42.89
CA VAL A 90 30.33 -14.80 41.58
C VAL A 90 29.40 -15.99 41.69
N SER A 91 29.47 -16.79 42.77
CA SER A 91 28.55 -17.92 42.93
C SER A 91 27.09 -17.55 43.19
N GLN A 92 26.84 -16.40 43.82
CA GLN A 92 25.46 -15.86 43.94
C GLN A 92 24.94 -15.27 42.63
N TYR A 93 25.82 -14.67 41.81
CA TYR A 93 25.45 -14.20 40.46
C TYR A 93 25.32 -15.33 39.46
N GLU A 94 26.11 -16.43 39.61
CA GLU A 94 26.02 -17.62 38.77
C GLU A 94 24.65 -18.32 38.85
N SER A 95 24.00 -18.26 40.02
CA SER A 95 22.64 -18.81 40.20
C SER A 95 21.54 -18.02 39.51
N GLN A 96 21.83 -16.85 38.91
CA GLN A 96 20.87 -15.94 38.28
C GLN A 96 21.08 -15.78 36.77
N CYS A 97 22.05 -16.46 36.15
CA CYS A 97 22.29 -16.43 34.72
C CYS A 97 21.59 -17.60 34.03
N GLU A 98 20.91 -17.31 32.93
CA GLU A 98 20.24 -18.31 32.08
C GLU A 98 21.16 -18.63 30.90
N SER A 99 21.43 -19.94 30.66
CA SER A 99 22.20 -20.34 29.50
C SER A 99 21.41 -20.14 28.21
N LEU A 100 21.97 -19.39 27.26
CA LEU A 100 21.46 -19.23 25.90
C LEU A 100 21.99 -20.30 24.94
N GLY A 101 22.83 -21.20 25.45
CA GLY A 101 23.42 -22.33 24.73
C GLY A 101 24.82 -22.05 24.19
N ILE A 102 25.35 -23.05 23.49
CA ILE A 102 26.72 -23.03 22.97
C ILE A 102 26.74 -22.35 21.60
N ILE A 103 27.74 -21.52 21.40
CA ILE A 103 28.05 -20.90 20.11
C ILE A 103 29.48 -21.28 19.70
N VAL A 104 29.71 -21.29 18.38
CA VAL A 104 31.06 -21.54 17.81
C VAL A 104 31.63 -20.22 17.30
N ILE A 105 32.77 -19.83 17.84
CA ILE A 105 33.54 -18.69 17.38
C ILE A 105 34.91 -19.20 16.89
N GLY A 106 35.14 -19.10 15.58
CA GLY A 106 36.30 -19.69 14.96
C GLY A 106 36.26 -21.24 15.02
N LYS A 107 37.16 -21.85 15.81
CA LYS A 107 37.21 -23.32 16.04
C LYS A 107 36.79 -23.72 17.46
N ASN A 108 36.47 -22.75 18.31
CA ASN A 108 36.20 -22.98 19.71
C ASN A 108 34.71 -22.84 20.02
N GLU A 109 34.24 -23.69 20.92
CA GLU A 109 32.92 -23.67 21.50
C GLU A 109 32.91 -22.77 22.74
N HIS A 110 31.89 -21.95 22.87
CA HIS A 110 31.72 -21.03 23.98
C HIS A 110 30.26 -21.03 24.41
N GLU A 111 30.02 -20.93 25.71
CA GLU A 111 28.66 -20.80 26.23
C GLU A 111 28.25 -19.34 26.35
N LEU A 112 27.03 -19.03 25.93
CA LEU A 112 26.40 -17.73 26.13
C LEU A 112 25.49 -17.76 27.34
N LEU A 113 25.66 -16.80 28.22
CA LEU A 113 24.87 -16.63 29.44
C LEU A 113 24.13 -15.31 29.43
N LYS A 114 22.82 -15.37 29.64
CA LYS A 114 21.98 -14.19 29.86
C LYS A 114 21.96 -13.86 31.35
N CYS A 115 22.57 -12.78 31.74
CA CYS A 115 22.69 -12.31 33.11
C CYS A 115 21.91 -10.99 33.29
N GLN A 116 21.69 -10.55 34.54
CA GLN A 116 20.98 -9.30 34.81
C GLN A 116 21.64 -8.06 34.20
N HIS A 117 22.97 -8.06 34.04
CA HIS A 117 23.74 -6.94 33.50
C HIS A 117 23.90 -6.99 31.97
N GLY A 118 23.67 -8.14 31.36
CA GLY A 118 23.87 -8.32 29.93
C GLY A 118 24.07 -9.76 29.50
N ILE A 119 24.71 -9.94 28.38
CA ILE A 119 25.08 -11.24 27.83
C ILE A 119 26.57 -11.45 28.00
N ASP A 120 26.93 -12.53 28.68
CA ASP A 120 28.30 -12.95 28.90
C ASP A 120 28.64 -14.11 27.98
N LEU A 121 29.90 -14.11 27.53
CA LEU A 121 30.52 -15.24 26.85
C LEU A 121 31.43 -15.98 27.88
N LEU A 122 31.13 -17.23 28.10
CA LEU A 122 31.94 -18.11 28.93
C LEU A 122 32.92 -18.87 28.03
N PHE A 123 34.20 -18.80 28.35
CA PHE A 123 35.22 -19.62 27.70
C PHE A 123 36.12 -20.28 28.73
N SER A 124 36.47 -21.52 28.44
CA SER A 124 37.41 -22.26 29.21
C SER A 124 38.79 -22.19 28.54
N LYS A 125 39.79 -21.71 29.27
CA LYS A 125 41.19 -21.71 28.85
C LYS A 125 42.03 -22.28 29.97
N ASP A 126 42.80 -23.28 29.66
CA ASP A 126 43.75 -23.92 30.61
C ASP A 126 43.13 -24.39 31.97
N ASN A 127 41.84 -24.86 31.91
CA ASN A 127 41.00 -25.25 33.06
C ASN A 127 40.54 -24.10 33.95
N GLU A 128 40.74 -22.86 33.55
CA GLU A 128 40.10 -21.68 34.15
C GLU A 128 38.93 -21.20 33.31
N GLU A 129 37.80 -21.01 33.96
CA GLU A 129 36.62 -20.40 33.34
C GLU A 129 36.76 -18.88 33.40
N SER A 130 36.70 -18.25 32.24
CA SER A 130 36.72 -16.79 32.10
C SER A 130 35.44 -16.29 31.48
N ARG A 131 34.92 -15.15 31.91
CA ARG A 131 33.71 -14.51 31.40
C ARG A 131 34.02 -13.15 30.80
N ILE A 132 33.44 -12.88 29.63
CA ILE A 132 33.46 -11.56 29.01
C ILE A 132 32.06 -11.13 28.70
N THR A 133 31.64 -9.98 29.19
CA THR A 133 30.38 -9.34 28.79
C THR A 133 30.52 -8.86 27.35
N ILE A 134 29.80 -9.52 26.44
CA ILE A 134 29.83 -9.22 25.00
C ILE A 134 28.74 -8.23 24.60
N TYR A 135 27.68 -8.14 25.41
CA TYR A 135 26.59 -7.19 25.20
C TYR A 135 26.07 -6.68 26.54
N SER A 136 25.99 -5.37 26.67
CA SER A 136 25.53 -4.76 27.91
C SER A 136 24.01 -4.52 27.86
N GLY A 137 23.34 -4.85 28.98
CA GLY A 137 21.89 -4.87 29.06
C GLY A 137 21.31 -6.21 28.59
N VAL A 138 20.04 -6.36 28.79
CA VAL A 138 19.34 -7.64 28.50
C VAL A 138 18.46 -7.44 27.27
N PRO A 139 18.95 -7.80 26.08
CA PRO A 139 18.12 -7.79 24.90
C PRO A 139 17.05 -8.87 25.03
N ASN A 140 15.88 -8.57 24.52
CA ASN A 140 14.77 -9.51 24.51
C ASN A 140 14.35 -9.80 23.07
N VAL A 141 14.15 -11.06 22.76
CA VAL A 141 13.55 -11.50 21.50
C VAL A 141 12.33 -12.33 21.85
N LYS A 142 11.18 -11.90 21.32
CA LYS A 142 9.94 -12.63 21.38
C LYS A 142 9.55 -13.05 19.97
N LEU A 143 9.02 -14.25 19.84
CA LEU A 143 8.32 -14.68 18.64
C LEU A 143 6.83 -14.61 18.92
N ILE A 144 6.13 -13.73 18.22
CA ILE A 144 4.68 -13.65 18.29
C ILE A 144 4.10 -14.41 17.11
N ARG A 145 3.22 -15.36 17.39
CA ARG A 145 2.42 -16.05 16.39
C ARG A 145 1.01 -15.51 16.45
N ASP A 146 0.52 -14.98 15.33
CA ASP A 146 -0.83 -14.44 15.25
C ASP A 146 -1.86 -15.57 15.35
N ILE A 147 -2.88 -15.34 16.16
CA ILE A 147 -3.92 -16.34 16.46
C ILE A 147 -4.77 -16.66 15.22
N TYR A 148 -5.00 -15.68 14.35
CA TYR A 148 -5.89 -15.79 13.19
C TYR A 148 -5.16 -15.91 11.85
N LEU A 149 -3.98 -15.28 11.73
CA LEU A 149 -3.34 -15.10 10.43
C LEU A 149 -2.30 -16.17 10.11
N ASN A 150 -1.95 -17.02 11.07
CA ASN A 150 -0.84 -17.95 10.97
C ASN A 150 0.47 -17.25 10.54
N ASP A 151 0.60 -15.97 10.87
CA ASP A 151 1.78 -15.15 10.65
C ASP A 151 2.64 -15.12 11.91
N GLU A 152 3.95 -14.98 11.74
CA GLU A 152 4.91 -14.96 12.83
C GLU A 152 5.83 -13.75 12.68
N VAL A 153 6.04 -13.03 13.79
CA VAL A 153 6.99 -11.91 13.81
C VAL A 153 7.92 -12.00 15.00
N TYR A 154 9.17 -11.66 14.77
CA TYR A 154 10.17 -11.49 15.81
C TYR A 154 10.16 -10.03 16.28
N ILE A 155 9.97 -9.85 17.57
CA ILE A 155 10.08 -8.53 18.22
C ILE A 155 11.37 -8.54 19.03
N TYR A 156 12.34 -7.80 18.55
CA TYR A 156 13.60 -7.55 19.24
C TYR A 156 13.55 -6.22 19.98
N THR A 157 13.87 -6.24 21.25
CA THR A 157 14.03 -5.04 22.07
C THR A 157 15.45 -4.99 22.61
N ASN A 158 16.20 -3.95 22.28
CA ASN A 158 17.56 -3.77 22.79
C ASN A 158 17.56 -3.17 24.20
N SER A 159 18.76 -3.04 24.79
CA SER A 159 18.97 -2.46 26.12
C SER A 159 18.59 -0.98 26.21
N TYR A 160 18.35 -0.30 25.10
CA TYR A 160 17.91 1.10 25.01
C TYR A 160 16.43 1.24 24.77
N ASN A 161 15.65 0.14 24.85
CA ASN A 161 14.23 0.06 24.53
C ASN A 161 13.92 0.42 23.06
N GLN A 162 14.89 0.30 22.16
CA GLN A 162 14.61 0.37 20.74
C GLN A 162 14.03 -0.97 20.30
N VAL A 163 12.95 -0.89 19.54
CA VAL A 163 12.23 -2.06 19.07
C VAL A 163 12.47 -2.22 17.58
N PHE A 164 12.86 -3.41 17.18
CA PHE A 164 12.93 -3.83 15.78
C PHE A 164 12.02 -5.04 15.59
N ILE A 165 11.30 -5.04 14.47
CA ILE A 165 10.28 -6.04 14.17
C ILE A 165 10.50 -6.54 12.77
N THR A 166 10.53 -7.86 12.63
CA THR A 166 10.68 -8.51 11.34
C THR A 166 10.09 -9.92 11.40
N ASN A 167 9.63 -10.41 10.27
CA ASN A 167 9.33 -11.82 10.07
C ASN A 167 10.55 -12.61 9.56
N ASP A 168 11.63 -11.93 9.13
CA ASP A 168 12.86 -12.54 8.63
C ASP A 168 13.99 -12.49 9.68
N PRO A 169 14.38 -13.64 10.25
CA PRO A 169 15.55 -13.71 11.15
C PRO A 169 16.85 -13.16 10.54
N ALA A 170 17.00 -13.19 9.21
CA ALA A 170 18.19 -12.68 8.54
C ALA A 170 18.23 -11.16 8.57
N GLU A 171 17.09 -10.49 8.42
CA GLU A 171 16.98 -9.02 8.56
C GLU A 171 17.30 -8.60 10.00
N LEU A 172 16.85 -9.34 11.00
CA LEU A 172 17.19 -9.07 12.38
C LEU A 172 18.71 -9.13 12.62
N ILE A 173 19.36 -10.14 12.06
CA ILE A 173 20.82 -10.29 12.14
C ILE A 173 21.52 -9.09 11.45
N GLU A 174 21.05 -8.71 10.27
CA GLU A 174 21.61 -7.59 9.51
C GLU A 174 21.42 -6.27 10.23
N TRP A 175 20.21 -5.99 10.73
CA TRP A 175 19.91 -4.79 11.49
C TRP A 175 20.74 -4.69 12.76
N PHE A 176 20.81 -5.78 13.53
CA PHE A 176 21.57 -5.84 14.77
C PHE A 176 23.06 -5.56 14.53
N THR A 177 23.61 -6.14 13.47
CA THR A 177 25.02 -5.94 13.10
C THR A 177 25.33 -4.49 12.71
N LYS A 178 24.36 -3.81 12.06
CA LYS A 178 24.56 -2.43 11.55
C LYS A 178 24.17 -1.36 12.55
N ALA A 179 23.10 -1.58 13.30
CA ALA A 179 22.45 -0.55 14.12
C ALA A 179 22.82 -0.65 15.61
N ASP A 180 23.07 -1.84 16.11
CA ASP A 180 23.41 -2.02 17.51
C ASP A 180 24.93 -1.95 17.73
N LYS A 181 25.38 -0.81 18.23
CA LYS A 181 26.80 -0.53 18.46
C LYS A 181 27.40 -1.23 19.70
N GLY A 182 26.62 -2.09 20.36
CA GLY A 182 27.02 -2.79 21.57
C GLY A 182 27.97 -3.97 21.34
N ILE A 183 28.21 -4.37 20.08
CA ILE A 183 29.02 -5.57 19.75
C ILE A 183 30.16 -5.20 18.80
N THR A 184 31.33 -5.72 19.13
CA THR A 184 32.60 -5.38 18.48
C THR A 184 32.90 -6.18 17.21
N SER A 185 32.22 -7.32 16.96
CA SER A 185 32.42 -8.13 15.76
C SER A 185 31.12 -8.66 15.16
N GLU A 186 31.06 -8.68 13.83
CA GLU A 186 29.92 -9.19 13.08
C GLU A 186 29.63 -10.68 13.35
N SER A 187 30.68 -11.50 13.50
CA SER A 187 30.53 -12.92 13.78
C SER A 187 29.91 -13.17 15.16
N MET A 188 30.28 -12.37 16.14
CA MET A 188 29.73 -12.44 17.50
C MET A 188 28.29 -11.96 17.52
N ALA A 189 27.99 -10.87 16.81
CA ALA A 189 26.63 -10.37 16.65
C ALA A 189 25.70 -11.43 16.04
N LYS A 190 26.15 -12.09 14.96
CA LYS A 190 25.40 -13.18 14.32
C LYS A 190 25.19 -14.36 15.26
N ALA A 191 26.20 -14.72 16.01
CA ALA A 191 26.11 -15.84 16.98
C ALA A 191 25.13 -15.52 18.12
N LEU A 192 25.20 -14.31 18.67
CA LEU A 192 24.30 -13.85 19.73
C LEU A 192 22.84 -13.84 19.26
N ILE A 193 22.56 -13.20 18.13
CA ILE A 193 21.18 -13.13 17.63
C ILE A 193 20.63 -14.52 17.35
N ARG A 194 21.41 -15.43 16.75
CA ARG A 194 20.99 -16.82 16.55
C ARG A 194 20.70 -17.55 17.85
N ALA A 195 21.45 -17.29 18.91
CA ALA A 195 21.18 -17.87 20.22
C ALA A 195 19.89 -17.28 20.82
N LEU A 196 19.68 -15.97 20.73
CA LEU A 196 18.46 -15.32 21.20
C LEU A 196 17.21 -15.82 20.43
N LEU A 197 17.31 -15.98 19.12
CA LEU A 197 16.23 -16.52 18.29
C LEU A 197 15.86 -17.96 18.65
N ARG A 198 16.88 -18.81 18.91
CA ARG A 198 16.64 -20.21 19.35
C ARG A 198 15.93 -20.28 20.70
N ASN A 199 16.19 -19.32 21.57
CA ASN A 199 15.61 -19.24 22.92
C ASN A 199 14.42 -18.30 23.00
N ALA A 200 13.97 -17.72 21.87
CA ALA A 200 12.81 -16.83 21.85
C ALA A 200 11.56 -17.59 22.31
N LYS A 201 10.88 -17.03 23.29
CA LYS A 201 9.59 -17.55 23.71
C LYS A 201 8.55 -17.27 22.64
N THR A 202 7.85 -18.32 22.20
CA THR A 202 6.70 -18.17 21.30
C THR A 202 5.48 -17.81 22.16
N GLU A 203 4.89 -16.69 21.86
CA GLU A 203 3.63 -16.23 22.47
C GLU A 203 2.56 -16.20 21.37
N ASN A 204 1.40 -16.84 21.61
CA ASN A 204 0.26 -16.71 20.72
C ASN A 204 -0.47 -15.42 21.13
N ASP A 205 -0.51 -14.45 20.23
CA ASP A 205 -1.09 -13.14 20.49
C ASP A 205 -1.53 -12.52 19.14
N TYR A 206 -2.08 -11.33 19.17
CA TYR A 206 -2.43 -10.55 17.98
C TYR A 206 -1.22 -9.73 17.55
N ILE A 207 -0.81 -9.88 16.28
CA ILE A 207 0.34 -9.13 15.76
C ILE A 207 -0.04 -7.66 15.52
N TYR A 208 -1.16 -7.44 14.86
CA TYR A 208 -1.57 -6.11 14.41
C TYR A 208 -2.63 -5.50 15.32
N GLN A 209 -2.57 -4.19 15.50
CA GLN A 209 -3.68 -3.47 16.10
C GLN A 209 -4.87 -3.46 15.14
N GLY A 210 -6.05 -3.91 15.58
CA GLY A 210 -7.20 -3.92 14.72
C GLY A 210 -8.38 -4.72 15.21
N PHE A 211 -9.31 -4.92 14.29
CA PHE A 211 -10.56 -5.61 14.51
C PHE A 211 -10.41 -7.07 14.10
N TYR A 212 -10.56 -7.96 15.05
CA TYR A 212 -10.52 -9.41 14.89
C TYR A 212 -11.91 -10.02 15.10
N PRO A 213 -12.15 -11.28 14.68
CA PRO A 213 -13.44 -11.93 14.85
C PRO A 213 -13.95 -12.00 16.30
N ASP A 214 -13.06 -12.00 17.26
CA ASP A 214 -13.36 -12.09 18.70
C ASP A 214 -13.39 -10.73 19.43
N GLY A 215 -12.87 -9.67 18.81
CA GLY A 215 -12.85 -8.33 19.41
C GLY A 215 -11.87 -7.36 18.76
N PHE A 216 -11.70 -6.20 19.37
CA PHE A 216 -10.64 -5.28 19.03
C PHE A 216 -9.43 -5.54 19.92
N HIS A 217 -8.25 -5.64 19.32
CA HIS A 217 -6.98 -5.89 20.00
C HIS A 217 -5.93 -4.85 19.66
N ASP A 218 -5.06 -4.53 20.63
CA ASP A 218 -3.99 -3.53 20.44
C ASP A 218 -2.84 -4.06 19.60
N GLY A 219 -2.70 -5.39 19.56
CA GLY A 219 -1.62 -6.06 18.85
C GLY A 219 -0.25 -5.89 19.52
N ALA A 220 0.68 -6.73 19.13
CA ALA A 220 2.05 -6.72 19.64
C ALA A 220 2.94 -5.67 18.96
N LEU A 221 2.56 -5.19 17.76
CA LEU A 221 3.31 -4.18 17.03
C LEU A 221 3.05 -2.78 17.60
N PRO A 222 4.11 -1.98 17.82
CA PRO A 222 3.97 -0.60 18.29
C PRO A 222 3.49 0.37 17.20
N TYR A 223 2.83 -0.11 16.16
CA TYR A 223 2.34 0.69 15.04
C TYR A 223 0.95 1.24 15.28
N PRO A 224 0.62 2.26 14.49
CA PRO A 224 0.06 3.48 15.03
C PRO A 224 -1.21 3.14 15.74
N MET A 225 -1.23 3.50 17.01
CA MET A 225 -2.42 3.42 17.83
C MET A 225 -3.53 4.18 17.13
N LEU A 226 -4.61 3.47 16.82
CA LEU A 226 -5.86 4.09 16.49
C LEU A 226 -6.31 4.86 17.71
N ASP A 227 -6.61 6.13 17.55
CA ASP A 227 -7.06 6.94 18.67
C ASP A 227 -8.41 6.41 19.17
N ARG A 228 -8.56 6.29 20.49
CA ARG A 228 -9.75 5.70 21.14
C ARG A 228 -10.82 6.72 21.49
N VAL A 229 -10.68 7.95 21.06
CA VAL A 229 -11.73 8.96 21.28
C VAL A 229 -13.00 8.54 20.56
N CYS A 230 -14.11 8.50 21.29
CA CYS A 230 -15.44 8.24 20.75
C CYS A 230 -16.22 9.54 20.65
N ASP A 231 -16.43 10.03 19.43
CA ASP A 231 -17.32 11.15 19.15
C ASP A 231 -18.32 10.75 18.06
N ALA A 232 -19.48 10.24 18.48
CA ALA A 232 -20.52 9.79 17.59
C ALA A 232 -21.07 10.92 16.68
N THR A 233 -20.97 12.19 17.13
CA THR A 233 -21.45 13.34 16.35
C THR A 233 -20.65 13.59 15.08
N VAL A 234 -19.51 12.92 14.90
CA VAL A 234 -18.67 13.01 13.69
C VAL A 234 -19.47 12.68 12.45
N LEU A 235 -20.35 11.68 12.47
CA LEU A 235 -21.18 11.35 11.30
C LEU A 235 -22.14 12.49 10.95
N GLN A 236 -22.82 13.06 11.94
CA GLN A 236 -23.71 14.18 11.70
C GLN A 236 -22.95 15.40 11.13
N ARG A 237 -21.80 15.76 11.72
CA ARG A 237 -20.96 16.86 11.25
C ARG A 237 -20.40 16.60 9.84
N PHE A 238 -20.07 15.35 9.54
CA PHE A 238 -19.61 14.96 8.20
C PHE A 238 -20.72 15.11 7.17
N PHE A 239 -21.96 14.72 7.51
CA PHE A 239 -23.12 14.93 6.65
C PHE A 239 -23.38 16.43 6.38
N GLU A 240 -23.43 17.25 7.42
CA GLU A 240 -23.67 18.70 7.32
C GLU A 240 -22.59 19.36 6.43
N TRP A 241 -21.33 19.09 6.69
CA TRP A 241 -20.23 19.57 5.87
C TRP A 241 -20.31 19.07 4.41
N SER A 242 -20.69 17.83 4.20
CA SER A 242 -20.82 17.27 2.86
C SER A 242 -21.96 17.92 2.09
N LYS A 243 -23.09 18.14 2.74
CA LYS A 243 -24.25 18.82 2.17
C LYS A 243 -23.94 20.24 1.74
N GLU A 244 -23.17 20.98 2.53
CA GLU A 244 -22.79 22.37 2.22
C GLU A 244 -21.80 22.48 1.05
N ASN A 245 -20.97 21.46 0.85
CA ASN A 245 -19.81 21.56 -0.05
C ASN A 245 -19.87 20.68 -1.30
N TYR A 246 -20.76 19.66 -1.33
CA TYR A 246 -20.76 18.61 -2.37
C TYR A 246 -22.17 18.29 -2.88
N GLU A 247 -22.98 19.32 -3.21
CA GLU A 247 -24.37 19.16 -3.63
C GLU A 247 -24.53 18.06 -4.72
N GLU A 248 -23.79 18.18 -5.82
CA GLU A 248 -23.84 17.23 -6.96
C GLU A 248 -23.24 15.85 -6.66
N ASN A 249 -22.33 15.77 -5.72
CA ASN A 249 -21.60 14.54 -5.36
C ASN A 249 -21.93 14.05 -3.94
N LEU A 250 -22.95 14.60 -3.29
CA LEU A 250 -23.25 14.34 -1.88
C LEU A 250 -23.33 12.85 -1.57
N TYR A 251 -24.07 12.09 -2.38
CA TYR A 251 -24.25 10.66 -2.13
C TYR A 251 -22.94 9.87 -2.33
N TYR A 252 -22.03 10.24 -3.25
CA TYR A 252 -20.73 9.62 -3.37
C TYR A 252 -19.84 9.93 -2.16
N VAL A 253 -19.89 11.14 -1.63
CA VAL A 253 -19.15 11.53 -0.42
C VAL A 253 -19.62 10.73 0.78
N LEU A 254 -20.93 10.61 1.00
CA LEU A 254 -21.51 9.85 2.10
C LEU A 254 -21.25 8.35 1.96
N ALA A 255 -21.37 7.79 0.75
CA ALA A 255 -21.05 6.38 0.49
C ALA A 255 -19.56 6.09 0.74
N ASN A 256 -18.64 6.98 0.33
CA ASN A 256 -17.21 6.83 0.66
C ASN A 256 -16.96 6.76 2.17
N MET A 257 -17.63 7.58 2.98
CA MET A 257 -17.51 7.52 4.44
C MET A 257 -18.03 6.19 4.98
N ALA A 258 -19.20 5.74 4.51
CA ALA A 258 -19.78 4.46 4.91
C ALA A 258 -18.90 3.27 4.53
N PHE A 259 -18.36 3.25 3.32
CA PHE A 259 -17.40 2.21 2.90
C PHE A 259 -16.10 2.28 3.71
N ALA A 260 -15.57 3.46 3.98
CA ALA A 260 -14.36 3.59 4.77
C ALA A 260 -14.53 3.04 6.19
N ILE A 261 -15.69 3.26 6.82
CA ILE A 261 -16.06 2.66 8.10
C ILE A 261 -16.13 1.13 7.98
N ALA A 262 -16.87 0.61 6.99
CA ALA A 262 -17.02 -0.83 6.78
C ALA A 262 -15.65 -1.51 6.52
N LYS A 263 -14.77 -0.84 5.77
CA LYS A 263 -13.42 -1.34 5.47
C LYS A 263 -12.50 -1.48 6.68
N VAL A 264 -12.80 -0.82 7.78
CA VAL A 264 -12.10 -1.02 9.05
C VAL A 264 -12.34 -2.43 9.59
N PHE A 265 -13.52 -3.01 9.35
CA PHE A 265 -13.90 -4.34 9.82
C PHE A 265 -13.63 -5.47 8.81
N THR A 266 -13.33 -5.14 7.57
CA THR A 266 -13.09 -6.13 6.50
C THR A 266 -12.04 -7.18 6.88
N PRO A 267 -10.91 -6.86 7.54
CA PRO A 267 -9.94 -7.87 7.94
C PRO A 267 -10.56 -8.97 8.82
N ALA A 268 -11.39 -8.60 9.80
CA ALA A 268 -12.06 -9.58 10.67
C ALA A 268 -13.00 -10.51 9.90
N LEU A 269 -13.74 -9.99 8.91
CA LEU A 269 -14.62 -10.81 8.09
C LEU A 269 -13.84 -11.78 7.21
N ARG A 270 -12.72 -11.34 6.65
CA ARG A 270 -11.83 -12.21 5.85
C ARG A 270 -11.17 -13.32 6.66
N MET A 271 -10.85 -13.05 7.95
CA MET A 271 -10.32 -14.08 8.85
C MET A 271 -11.32 -15.15 9.22
N GLN A 272 -12.61 -14.81 9.20
CA GLN A 272 -13.68 -15.71 9.62
C GLN A 272 -14.36 -16.43 8.48
N LYS A 273 -14.35 -15.85 7.27
CA LYS A 273 -15.09 -16.34 6.12
C LYS A 273 -14.16 -16.69 4.98
N ASP A 274 -14.42 -17.82 4.31
CA ASP A 274 -13.72 -18.21 3.10
C ASP A 274 -13.98 -17.24 1.94
N ILE A 275 -15.18 -16.63 1.93
CA ILE A 275 -15.58 -15.67 0.89
C ILE A 275 -16.24 -14.46 1.55
N PHE A 276 -15.62 -13.29 1.41
CA PHE A 276 -16.21 -11.98 1.70
C PHE A 276 -15.96 -11.04 0.52
N GLU A 277 -17.03 -10.51 -0.08
CA GLU A 277 -16.93 -9.61 -1.22
C GLU A 277 -16.55 -8.19 -0.75
N ASP A 278 -15.27 -7.95 -0.57
CA ASP A 278 -14.73 -6.60 -0.39
C ASP A 278 -14.39 -6.01 -1.77
N ARG A 279 -14.99 -4.87 -2.09
CA ARG A 279 -14.74 -4.17 -3.35
C ARG A 279 -13.80 -3.00 -3.15
N ILE A 280 -12.84 -2.84 -4.04
CA ILE A 280 -11.99 -1.66 -4.07
C ILE A 280 -12.83 -0.49 -4.57
N VAL A 281 -12.95 0.56 -3.76
CA VAL A 281 -13.70 1.76 -4.14
C VAL A 281 -12.79 2.70 -4.92
N ILE A 282 -13.16 3.00 -6.17
CA ILE A 282 -12.41 3.88 -7.06
C ILE A 282 -13.24 5.13 -7.34
N ASN A 283 -12.79 6.26 -6.87
CA ASN A 283 -13.36 7.58 -7.14
C ASN A 283 -12.75 8.14 -8.42
N THR A 284 -13.48 8.15 -9.52
CA THR A 284 -13.05 8.73 -10.80
C THR A 284 -13.72 10.07 -11.06
N GLY A 285 -13.07 10.92 -11.83
CA GLY A 285 -13.60 12.24 -12.21
C GLY A 285 -12.49 13.27 -12.41
N LYS A 286 -12.86 14.48 -12.88
CA LYS A 286 -11.90 15.53 -13.18
C LYS A 286 -11.04 15.94 -11.98
N LYS A 287 -9.94 16.64 -12.25
CA LYS A 287 -9.11 17.25 -11.22
C LYS A 287 -9.87 18.38 -10.51
N ARG A 288 -9.56 18.62 -9.24
CA ARG A 288 -10.05 19.74 -8.42
C ARG A 288 -11.55 19.72 -8.08
N ILE A 289 -12.19 18.55 -8.15
CA ILE A 289 -13.59 18.38 -7.71
C ILE A 289 -13.71 17.93 -6.23
N GLY A 290 -12.61 17.88 -5.49
CA GLY A 290 -12.61 17.66 -4.04
C GLY A 290 -12.40 16.23 -3.57
N LYS A 291 -12.15 15.23 -4.44
CA LYS A 291 -11.94 13.82 -4.05
C LYS A 291 -10.90 13.66 -2.94
N SER A 292 -9.70 14.23 -3.12
CA SER A 292 -8.62 14.17 -2.12
C SER A 292 -8.98 14.85 -0.80
N THR A 293 -9.79 15.94 -0.85
CA THR A 293 -10.28 16.62 0.35
C THR A 293 -11.23 15.73 1.13
N VAL A 294 -12.12 15.01 0.44
CA VAL A 294 -13.03 14.04 1.08
C VAL A 294 -12.26 12.91 1.72
N GLN A 295 -11.29 12.31 1.04
CA GLN A 295 -10.47 11.25 1.63
C GLN A 295 -9.71 11.73 2.88
N LYS A 296 -9.09 12.92 2.84
CA LYS A 296 -8.45 13.52 4.01
C LYS A 296 -9.44 13.74 5.15
N SER A 297 -10.66 14.19 4.83
CA SER A 297 -11.71 14.39 5.82
C SER A 297 -12.16 13.06 6.45
N ILE A 298 -12.29 12.01 5.65
CA ILE A 298 -12.61 10.65 6.13
C ILE A 298 -11.50 10.10 7.03
N ILE A 299 -10.23 10.22 6.61
CA ILE A 299 -9.07 9.80 7.41
C ILE A 299 -9.08 10.49 8.78
N ASN A 300 -9.32 11.79 8.80
CA ASN A 300 -9.38 12.56 10.03
C ASN A 300 -10.61 12.16 10.88
N ALA A 301 -11.78 12.04 10.27
CA ALA A 301 -13.03 11.66 10.93
C ALA A 301 -12.96 10.25 11.55
N LEU A 302 -12.21 9.34 10.95
CA LEU A 302 -11.97 7.99 11.49
C LEU A 302 -10.86 7.94 12.55
N GLY A 303 -10.10 9.01 12.77
CA GLY A 303 -8.98 8.98 13.71
C GLY A 303 -7.74 8.25 13.19
N LEU A 304 -7.53 8.22 11.87
CA LEU A 304 -6.39 7.56 11.23
C LEU A 304 -5.19 8.51 11.06
N ILE A 305 -5.09 9.53 11.86
CA ILE A 305 -4.23 10.72 11.66
C ILE A 305 -2.76 10.42 11.90
N HIS A 306 -2.47 9.53 12.83
CA HIS A 306 -1.10 9.27 13.28
C HIS A 306 -0.26 8.48 12.27
N ASN A 307 -0.88 7.97 11.20
CA ASN A 307 -0.19 7.24 10.17
C ASN A 307 0.00 8.09 8.90
N LYS A 308 1.20 8.63 8.73
CA LYS A 308 1.59 9.38 7.52
C LYS A 308 1.47 8.58 6.21
N VAL A 309 1.26 7.27 6.31
CA VAL A 309 1.17 6.33 5.18
C VAL A 309 -0.28 6.08 4.75
N ARG A 310 -1.27 6.82 5.25
CA ARG A 310 -2.69 6.55 4.97
C ARG A 310 -3.22 7.14 3.68
N LEU A 311 -2.65 8.26 3.23
CA LEU A 311 -2.99 8.87 1.95
C LEU A 311 -1.74 8.96 1.09
N LEU A 312 -1.60 8.02 0.18
CA LEU A 312 -0.42 7.88 -0.66
C LEU A 312 -0.74 8.22 -2.12
N GLY A 313 0.15 8.99 -2.75
CA GLY A 313 0.12 9.18 -4.19
C GLY A 313 0.75 8.01 -4.96
N ASP A 314 0.85 8.17 -6.26
CA ASP A 314 1.40 7.16 -7.20
C ASP A 314 2.87 6.79 -6.92
N ASN A 315 3.68 7.74 -6.43
CA ASN A 315 5.12 7.54 -6.24
C ASN A 315 5.51 6.48 -5.20
N PRO A 316 4.89 6.43 -4.00
CA PRO A 316 5.20 5.44 -2.98
C PRO A 316 4.88 4.00 -3.36
N ILE A 317 3.95 3.79 -4.29
CA ILE A 317 3.47 2.46 -4.71
C ILE A 317 4.01 2.01 -6.07
N LYS A 318 5.13 2.57 -6.52
CA LYS A 318 5.72 2.29 -7.85
C LYS A 318 6.09 0.83 -8.10
N THR A 319 6.25 0.04 -7.05
CA THR A 319 6.60 -1.38 -7.15
C THR A 319 5.58 -2.22 -6.39
N GLN A 320 5.29 -3.42 -6.91
CA GLN A 320 4.41 -4.38 -6.25
C GLN A 320 4.89 -4.73 -4.83
N GLU A 321 6.19 -4.87 -4.63
CA GLU A 321 6.77 -5.15 -3.32
C GLU A 321 6.44 -4.08 -2.27
N ARG A 322 6.58 -2.79 -2.61
CA ARG A 322 6.21 -1.71 -1.69
C ARG A 322 4.73 -1.70 -1.36
N LEU A 323 3.89 -1.95 -2.37
CA LEU A 323 2.45 -2.01 -2.15
C LEU A 323 2.07 -3.22 -1.29
N ARG A 324 2.67 -4.39 -1.51
CA ARG A 324 2.51 -5.58 -0.67
C ARG A 324 2.85 -5.28 0.78
N ASN A 325 4.02 -4.69 1.01
CA ASN A 325 4.44 -4.29 2.36
C ASN A 325 3.41 -3.33 3.00
N LEU A 326 2.89 -2.34 2.25
CA LEU A 326 1.87 -1.43 2.76
C LEU A 326 0.54 -2.11 3.09
N LEU A 327 0.15 -3.14 2.34
CA LEU A 327 -1.09 -3.88 2.56
C LEU A 327 -1.00 -4.84 3.75
N SER A 328 0.19 -5.29 4.11
CA SER A 328 0.43 -6.27 5.19
C SER A 328 0.79 -5.67 6.56
N ILE A 329 1.10 -4.38 6.66
CA ILE A 329 1.61 -3.80 7.92
C ILE A 329 0.54 -3.38 8.93
N ASP A 330 -0.72 -3.31 8.53
CA ASP A 330 -1.78 -2.86 9.43
C ASP A 330 -3.17 -3.21 8.86
N MET A 331 -4.21 -3.19 9.70
CA MET A 331 -5.58 -3.58 9.33
C MET A 331 -6.45 -2.42 8.85
N ALA A 332 -6.06 -1.18 9.07
CA ALA A 332 -6.88 -0.05 8.68
C ALA A 332 -6.86 0.20 7.16
N PRO A 333 -7.93 0.72 6.56
CA PRO A 333 -8.00 0.93 5.12
C PRO A 333 -6.88 1.84 4.61
N LEU A 334 -6.38 1.54 3.41
CA LEU A 334 -5.36 2.31 2.71
C LEU A 334 -6.02 3.21 1.66
N PHE A 335 -5.67 4.49 1.69
CA PHE A 335 -6.18 5.49 0.76
C PHE A 335 -5.09 5.85 -0.24
N LEU A 336 -5.39 5.70 -1.53
CA LEU A 336 -4.50 6.06 -2.63
C LEU A 336 -5.05 7.29 -3.35
N ASP A 337 -4.23 8.32 -3.52
CA ASP A 337 -4.62 9.58 -4.16
C ASP A 337 -3.90 9.78 -5.49
N GLU A 338 -4.60 10.32 -6.47
CA GLU A 338 -4.09 10.60 -7.81
C GLU A 338 -3.43 9.40 -8.53
N LEU A 339 -4.02 8.21 -8.38
CA LEU A 339 -3.48 7.02 -9.02
C LEU A 339 -3.55 7.17 -10.55
N MET A 340 -2.39 6.97 -11.20
CA MET A 340 -2.20 7.09 -12.64
C MET A 340 -2.03 5.71 -13.29
N THR A 341 -1.87 5.65 -14.60
CA THR A 341 -1.72 4.41 -15.38
C THR A 341 -0.74 3.42 -14.77
N LYS A 342 0.44 3.90 -14.34
CA LYS A 342 1.46 3.03 -13.75
C LYS A 342 1.05 2.47 -12.39
N GLY A 343 0.39 3.28 -11.57
CA GLY A 343 -0.13 2.83 -10.28
C GLY A 343 -1.21 1.76 -10.47
N PHE A 344 -2.13 1.93 -11.42
CA PHE A 344 -3.13 0.89 -11.74
C PHE A 344 -2.49 -0.40 -12.26
N GLN A 345 -1.47 -0.33 -13.08
CA GLN A 345 -0.69 -1.52 -13.49
C GLN A 345 -0.06 -2.24 -12.29
N THR A 346 0.44 -1.46 -11.32
CA THR A 346 1.02 -2.04 -10.09
C THR A 346 -0.02 -2.73 -9.22
N ILE A 347 -1.24 -2.17 -9.12
CA ILE A 347 -2.29 -2.76 -8.29
C ILE A 347 -3.11 -3.84 -8.99
N SER A 348 -3.04 -3.99 -10.33
CA SER A 348 -3.88 -4.91 -11.10
C SER A 348 -3.80 -6.35 -10.59
N ASP A 349 -2.61 -6.88 -10.44
CA ASP A 349 -2.40 -8.25 -9.95
C ASP A 349 -2.84 -8.41 -8.48
N LEU A 350 -2.75 -7.33 -7.70
CA LEU A 350 -3.09 -7.33 -6.29
C LEU A 350 -4.58 -7.15 -6.04
N ILE A 351 -5.32 -6.53 -6.97
CA ILE A 351 -6.78 -6.41 -6.89
C ILE A 351 -7.42 -7.78 -6.81
N LEU A 352 -6.98 -8.71 -7.65
CA LEU A 352 -7.51 -10.07 -7.68
C LEU A 352 -7.22 -10.82 -6.37
N ALA A 353 -6.06 -10.60 -5.79
CA ALA A 353 -5.64 -11.26 -4.56
C ALA A 353 -6.20 -10.60 -3.29
N SER A 354 -6.38 -9.28 -3.27
CA SER A 354 -6.70 -8.52 -2.06
C SER A 354 -8.17 -8.53 -1.63
N THR A 355 -9.07 -9.05 -2.46
CA THR A 355 -10.52 -8.92 -2.25
C THR A 355 -11.25 -10.21 -1.94
N THR A 356 -10.60 -11.38 -2.03
CA THR A 356 -11.29 -12.67 -1.95
C THR A 356 -11.09 -13.47 -0.67
N GLU A 357 -9.95 -13.34 0.00
CA GLU A 357 -9.63 -14.06 1.23
C GLU A 357 -8.56 -13.28 1.98
N THR A 358 -8.05 -13.80 3.12
CA THR A 358 -6.71 -13.49 3.61
C THR A 358 -5.72 -13.99 2.56
N SER A 359 -5.74 -13.37 1.40
CA SER A 359 -5.07 -13.91 0.24
C SER A 359 -3.59 -13.62 0.36
N ILE A 360 -2.81 -14.63 0.06
CA ILE A 360 -1.38 -14.51 -0.16
C ILE A 360 -1.19 -13.51 -1.30
N ILE A 361 -0.71 -12.31 -1.00
CA ILE A 361 -0.47 -11.27 -1.99
C ILE A 361 0.81 -11.54 -2.78
N GLY A 362 1.65 -12.41 -2.31
CA GLY A 362 2.88 -12.82 -2.97
C GLY A 362 3.79 -13.61 -2.05
N LEU A 363 4.71 -14.31 -2.69
CA LEU A 363 5.83 -14.94 -2.02
C LEU A 363 7.04 -14.05 -2.26
N HIS A 364 7.77 -13.68 -1.22
CA HIS A 364 9.11 -13.16 -1.39
C HIS A 364 9.96 -14.32 -1.97
N ALA A 365 10.59 -14.08 -3.10
CA ALA A 365 11.68 -14.95 -3.51
C ALA A 365 12.81 -14.74 -2.50
N SER A 366 12.85 -15.57 -1.47
CA SER A 366 13.90 -15.55 -0.46
C SER A 366 15.25 -15.63 -1.16
N ARG A 367 16.11 -14.66 -0.90
CA ARG A 367 17.50 -14.68 -1.39
C ARG A 367 18.32 -15.81 -0.78
N VAL A 368 17.82 -16.45 0.27
CA VAL A 368 18.54 -17.45 1.03
C VAL A 368 17.56 -18.53 1.53
N GLY A 369 17.26 -19.51 0.70
CA GLY A 369 16.61 -20.72 1.18
C GLY A 369 15.17 -20.90 0.74
N LYS A 370 14.75 -22.13 0.75
CA LYS A 370 13.50 -22.63 0.19
C LYS A 370 12.32 -22.59 1.16
N ASP A 371 12.36 -21.73 2.18
CA ASP A 371 11.30 -21.66 3.17
C ASP A 371 10.22 -20.67 2.72
N PHE A 372 8.97 -21.14 2.74
CA PHE A 372 7.78 -20.36 2.41
C PHE A 372 7.41 -19.35 3.52
N SER A 373 8.41 -18.84 4.26
CA SER A 373 8.20 -17.97 5.42
C SER A 373 7.77 -16.54 5.07
N ASP A 374 7.91 -16.13 3.79
CA ASP A 374 7.62 -14.76 3.36
C ASP A 374 6.27 -14.66 2.66
N ILE A 375 5.23 -15.11 3.34
CA ILE A 375 3.85 -15.00 2.86
C ILE A 375 3.29 -13.64 3.29
N PHE A 376 2.93 -12.80 2.32
CA PHE A 376 2.26 -11.53 2.59
C PHE A 376 0.75 -11.70 2.52
N TYR A 377 0.08 -11.38 3.62
CA TYR A 377 -1.37 -11.33 3.68
C TYR A 377 -1.88 -9.92 3.42
N SER A 378 -2.95 -9.78 2.63
CA SER A 378 -3.61 -8.50 2.46
C SER A 378 -4.52 -8.22 3.66
N MET A 379 -4.04 -7.39 4.57
CA MET A 379 -4.81 -6.99 5.75
C MET A 379 -5.69 -5.78 5.47
N ARG A 380 -5.30 -4.92 4.52
CA ARG A 380 -5.92 -3.62 4.30
C ARG A 380 -6.79 -3.62 3.06
N SER A 381 -7.96 -3.01 3.17
CA SER A 381 -8.81 -2.66 2.05
C SER A 381 -8.39 -1.35 1.39
N LEU A 382 -8.69 -1.20 0.10
CA LEU A 382 -8.29 -0.03 -0.69
C LEU A 382 -9.45 0.92 -0.98
N ILE A 383 -9.17 2.23 -0.91
CA ILE A 383 -9.99 3.32 -1.46
C ILE A 383 -9.08 4.19 -2.32
N VAL A 384 -9.44 4.38 -3.58
CA VAL A 384 -8.57 4.98 -4.60
C VAL A 384 -9.22 6.22 -5.20
N ASN A 385 -8.45 7.30 -5.36
CA ASN A 385 -8.82 8.44 -6.20
C ASN A 385 -8.02 8.41 -7.50
N THR A 386 -8.68 8.71 -8.61
CA THR A 386 -8.02 8.86 -9.90
C THR A 386 -8.70 9.94 -10.74
N ASN A 387 -7.98 10.42 -11.75
CA ASN A 387 -8.51 11.26 -12.81
C ASN A 387 -8.66 10.49 -14.14
N LEU A 388 -8.38 9.19 -14.13
CA LEU A 388 -8.56 8.33 -15.30
C LEU A 388 -10.06 8.02 -15.47
N PRO A 389 -10.59 8.06 -16.69
CA PRO A 389 -11.95 7.60 -16.96
C PRO A 389 -12.04 6.08 -16.83
N GLN A 390 -13.25 5.57 -16.59
CA GLN A 390 -13.51 4.13 -16.41
C GLN A 390 -12.94 3.28 -17.55
N GLY A 391 -13.20 3.65 -18.80
CA GLY A 391 -12.67 2.90 -19.96
C GLY A 391 -11.15 2.75 -19.95
N LYS A 392 -10.41 3.78 -19.46
CA LYS A 392 -8.95 3.70 -19.33
C LYS A 392 -8.52 2.81 -18.17
N ILE A 393 -9.27 2.78 -17.09
CA ILE A 393 -9.03 1.87 -15.96
C ILE A 393 -9.19 0.42 -16.43
N ILE A 394 -10.29 0.11 -17.14
CA ILE A 394 -10.57 -1.22 -17.68
C ILE A 394 -9.48 -1.66 -18.66
N GLU A 395 -9.05 -0.75 -19.54
CA GLU A 395 -7.97 -1.02 -20.50
C GLU A 395 -6.66 -1.40 -19.78
N ILE A 396 -6.30 -0.69 -18.70
CA ILE A 396 -5.08 -0.94 -17.93
C ILE A 396 -5.15 -2.29 -17.20
N LEU A 397 -6.32 -2.61 -16.65
CA LEU A 397 -6.54 -3.85 -15.90
C LEU A 397 -6.57 -5.11 -16.79
N GLY A 398 -6.81 -4.93 -18.10
CA GLY A 398 -6.87 -6.02 -19.08
C GLY A 398 -8.29 -6.56 -19.31
N LYS A 399 -8.71 -6.54 -20.56
CA LYS A 399 -10.07 -6.93 -20.98
C LYS A 399 -10.39 -8.41 -20.73
N GLU A 400 -9.39 -9.26 -20.74
CA GLU A 400 -9.53 -10.72 -20.53
C GLU A 400 -10.01 -11.11 -19.12
N ASN A 401 -9.91 -10.18 -18.15
CA ASN A 401 -10.30 -10.39 -16.77
C ASN A 401 -11.43 -9.46 -16.31
N ILE A 402 -12.18 -8.87 -17.24
CA ILE A 402 -13.24 -7.88 -16.92
C ILE A 402 -14.23 -8.43 -15.90
N ASP A 403 -14.75 -9.64 -16.08
CA ASP A 403 -15.71 -10.25 -15.16
C ASP A 403 -15.14 -10.42 -13.75
N ALA A 404 -13.84 -10.72 -13.64
CA ALA A 404 -13.18 -10.85 -12.36
C ALA A 404 -13.00 -9.49 -11.68
N TYR A 405 -12.72 -8.43 -12.43
CA TYR A 405 -12.55 -7.08 -11.91
C TYR A 405 -13.89 -6.41 -11.59
N SER A 406 -14.94 -6.60 -12.39
CA SER A 406 -16.27 -6.01 -12.16
C SER A 406 -16.82 -6.37 -10.79
N ARG A 407 -16.59 -7.60 -10.34
CA ARG A 407 -17.01 -8.08 -9.01
C ARG A 407 -16.15 -7.52 -7.86
N ARG A 408 -14.93 -7.04 -8.13
CA ARG A 408 -13.93 -6.62 -7.13
C ARG A 408 -13.72 -5.11 -7.04
N ILE A 409 -14.25 -4.36 -7.99
CA ILE A 409 -14.09 -2.92 -8.07
C ILE A 409 -15.45 -2.24 -8.08
N LEU A 410 -15.58 -1.18 -7.32
CA LEU A 410 -16.71 -0.27 -7.34
C LEU A 410 -16.23 1.10 -7.84
N ILE A 411 -16.70 1.53 -9.01
CA ILE A 411 -16.33 2.82 -9.58
C ILE A 411 -17.41 3.86 -9.27
N LEU A 412 -17.01 4.94 -8.64
CA LEU A 412 -17.85 6.10 -8.33
C LEU A 412 -17.50 7.25 -9.29
N HIS A 413 -18.44 7.64 -10.12
CA HIS A 413 -18.26 8.66 -11.17
C HIS A 413 -18.61 10.04 -10.65
N TRP A 414 -17.63 10.75 -10.10
CA TRP A 414 -17.84 12.09 -9.57
C TRP A 414 -18.15 13.10 -10.65
N LYS A 415 -19.24 13.83 -10.45
CA LYS A 415 -19.66 14.91 -11.33
C LYS A 415 -18.73 16.11 -11.24
N ASP A 416 -18.70 16.91 -12.30
CA ASP A 416 -17.84 18.10 -12.38
C ASP A 416 -18.41 19.23 -11.50
N GLN A 417 -17.89 19.31 -10.29
CA GLN A 417 -18.25 20.33 -9.32
C GLN A 417 -16.99 21.02 -8.80
N LYS A 418 -16.94 22.35 -8.87
CA LYS A 418 -15.85 23.12 -8.26
C LYS A 418 -16.10 23.27 -6.77
N THR A 419 -15.21 22.75 -5.95
CA THR A 419 -15.27 22.97 -4.50
C THR A 419 -13.98 23.57 -3.98
N LYS A 420 -14.10 24.43 -2.96
CA LYS A 420 -12.99 24.96 -2.15
C LYS A 420 -13.04 24.42 -0.72
N ALA A 421 -13.79 23.36 -0.51
CA ALA A 421 -13.97 22.74 0.80
C ALA A 421 -12.63 22.45 1.48
N LYS A 422 -12.59 22.71 2.78
CA LYS A 422 -11.51 22.28 3.67
C LYS A 422 -12.09 21.24 4.62
N SER A 423 -11.25 20.29 5.05
CA SER A 423 -11.66 19.32 6.06
C SER A 423 -12.09 20.04 7.34
N PRO A 424 -13.28 19.74 7.89
CA PRO A 424 -13.74 20.33 9.15
C PRO A 424 -13.20 19.60 10.36
N PHE A 425 -12.50 18.45 10.17
CA PHE A 425 -12.07 17.56 11.24
C PHE A 425 -10.63 17.85 11.63
N SER A 426 -10.42 17.99 12.93
CA SER A 426 -9.10 18.13 13.56
C SER A 426 -8.68 16.81 14.20
N THR A 427 -7.47 16.77 14.71
CA THR A 427 -6.84 15.59 15.30
C THR A 427 -7.49 15.07 16.60
N ASN A 428 -8.47 15.76 17.17
CA ASN A 428 -8.97 15.47 18.52
C ASN A 428 -10.42 14.98 18.58
N THR A 429 -11.09 14.84 17.42
CA THR A 429 -12.50 14.42 17.38
C THR A 429 -12.72 13.44 16.25
N HIS A 430 -12.89 12.16 16.59
CA HIS A 430 -13.00 11.09 15.61
C HIS A 430 -13.88 9.94 16.11
N LEU A 431 -14.20 9.07 15.17
CA LEU A 431 -15.18 8.01 15.33
C LEU A 431 -14.59 6.70 15.88
N MET A 432 -13.26 6.53 15.89
CA MET A 432 -12.63 5.22 16.12
C MET A 432 -13.01 4.59 17.44
N GLY A 433 -13.10 5.35 18.53
CA GLY A 433 -13.53 4.82 19.83
C GLY A 433 -14.93 4.22 19.77
N CYS A 434 -15.87 4.87 19.04
CA CYS A 434 -17.22 4.35 18.87
C CYS A 434 -17.23 3.05 18.05
N LEU A 435 -16.35 2.92 17.03
CA LEU A 435 -16.20 1.70 16.25
C LEU A 435 -15.70 0.55 17.14
N ILE A 436 -14.71 0.83 18.00
CA ILE A 436 -14.15 -0.12 18.95
C ILE A 436 -15.22 -0.58 19.96
N GLU A 437 -15.98 0.35 20.54
CA GLU A 437 -17.07 0.03 21.46
C GLU A 437 -18.13 -0.87 20.83
N MET A 438 -18.57 -0.54 19.62
CA MET A 438 -19.55 -1.35 18.88
C MET A 438 -19.01 -2.75 18.56
N TRP A 439 -17.76 -2.85 18.11
CA TRP A 439 -17.15 -4.13 17.78
C TRP A 439 -16.92 -5.01 19.02
N ASN A 440 -16.59 -4.41 20.16
CA ASN A 440 -16.44 -5.13 21.41
C ASN A 440 -17.78 -5.61 22.01
N ASN A 441 -18.91 -5.12 21.46
CA ASN A 441 -20.23 -5.68 21.80
C ASN A 441 -20.45 -6.99 21.00
N PRO A 442 -20.51 -8.17 21.67
CA PRO A 442 -20.59 -9.45 20.96
C PRO A 442 -21.85 -9.59 20.08
N ASN A 443 -22.98 -8.98 20.49
CA ASN A 443 -24.22 -9.07 19.72
C ASN A 443 -24.09 -8.30 18.39
N ILE A 444 -23.58 -7.08 18.44
CA ILE A 444 -23.37 -6.25 17.25
C ILE A 444 -22.32 -6.90 16.36
N ARG A 445 -21.18 -7.29 16.93
CA ARG A 445 -20.11 -7.96 16.18
C ARG A 445 -20.61 -9.20 15.45
N ASN A 446 -21.35 -10.07 16.12
CA ASN A 446 -21.89 -11.28 15.51
C ASN A 446 -22.86 -11.00 14.36
N GLU A 447 -23.60 -9.89 14.39
CA GLU A 447 -24.46 -9.48 13.29
C GLU A 447 -23.66 -8.94 12.12
N LEU A 448 -22.65 -8.09 12.40
CA LEU A 448 -21.75 -7.57 11.36
C LEU A 448 -20.96 -8.72 10.69
N LEU A 449 -20.52 -9.70 11.45
CA LEU A 449 -19.80 -10.86 10.94
C LEU A 449 -20.66 -11.79 10.06
N LYS A 450 -21.99 -11.69 10.07
CA LYS A 450 -22.88 -12.45 9.17
C LYS A 450 -22.97 -11.88 7.76
N THR A 451 -22.60 -10.64 7.55
CA THR A 451 -22.68 -9.95 6.26
C THR A 451 -21.73 -10.56 5.22
N ASN A 452 -22.11 -10.61 3.96
CA ASN A 452 -21.36 -11.30 2.91
C ASN A 452 -20.58 -10.35 1.98
N ASN A 453 -20.93 -9.07 1.98
CA ASN A 453 -20.31 -8.08 1.12
C ASN A 453 -20.21 -6.70 1.83
N ILE A 454 -19.42 -5.82 1.22
CA ILE A 454 -19.14 -4.50 1.78
C ILE A 454 -20.37 -3.60 1.91
N PHE A 455 -21.39 -3.72 1.03
CA PHE A 455 -22.64 -2.96 1.13
C PHE A 455 -23.48 -3.39 2.31
N GLU A 456 -23.66 -4.72 2.49
CA GLU A 456 -24.36 -5.27 3.65
C GLU A 456 -23.68 -4.87 4.95
N LEU A 457 -22.35 -4.94 5.01
CA LEU A 457 -21.57 -4.57 6.17
C LEU A 457 -21.75 -3.09 6.52
N ALA A 458 -21.63 -2.20 5.53
CA ALA A 458 -21.82 -0.77 5.71
C ALA A 458 -23.25 -0.44 6.19
N MET A 459 -24.25 -1.08 5.58
CA MET A 459 -25.64 -0.87 5.92
C MET A 459 -25.99 -1.39 7.34
N ALA A 460 -25.49 -2.57 7.70
CA ALA A 460 -25.69 -3.15 9.01
C ALA A 460 -25.02 -2.28 10.10
N PHE A 461 -23.79 -1.82 9.85
CA PHE A 461 -23.09 -0.91 10.76
C PHE A 461 -23.90 0.36 11.01
N LEU A 462 -24.38 1.05 9.95
CA LEU A 462 -25.12 2.29 10.07
C LEU A 462 -26.43 2.11 10.88
N LYS A 463 -27.12 0.99 10.70
CA LYS A 463 -28.31 0.65 11.50
C LYS A 463 -27.97 0.50 12.98
N HIS A 464 -26.91 -0.26 13.31
CA HIS A 464 -26.47 -0.42 14.69
C HIS A 464 -25.96 0.88 15.30
N PHE A 465 -25.26 1.71 14.52
CA PHE A 465 -24.78 3.00 14.97
C PHE A 465 -25.94 3.93 15.39
N PHE A 466 -27.01 3.97 14.60
CA PHE A 466 -28.25 4.68 14.98
C PHE A 466 -28.84 4.14 16.28
N LEU A 467 -28.93 2.82 16.43
CA LEU A 467 -29.50 2.20 17.61
C LEU A 467 -28.69 2.48 18.89
N VAL A 468 -27.37 2.53 18.78
CA VAL A 468 -26.46 2.74 19.93
C VAL A 468 -26.35 4.21 20.32
N TYR A 469 -26.19 5.10 19.35
CA TYR A 469 -25.85 6.49 19.60
C TYR A 469 -26.98 7.49 19.28
N GLY A 470 -28.08 7.05 18.66
CA GLY A 470 -29.20 7.92 18.29
C GLY A 470 -28.87 8.93 17.18
N ILE A 471 -27.74 8.80 16.52
CA ILE A 471 -27.34 9.67 15.41
C ILE A 471 -28.04 9.24 14.13
N ASP A 472 -28.67 10.18 13.43
CA ASP A 472 -29.34 9.89 12.15
C ASP A 472 -28.34 9.44 11.09
N THR A 473 -28.50 8.20 10.63
CA THR A 473 -27.69 7.57 9.59
C THR A 473 -28.45 7.39 8.28
N GLN A 474 -29.72 7.82 8.23
CA GLN A 474 -30.57 7.66 7.03
C GLN A 474 -29.94 8.24 5.77
N PRO A 475 -29.30 9.45 5.76
CA PRO A 475 -28.66 9.99 4.58
C PRO A 475 -27.54 9.10 4.01
N TYR A 476 -26.80 8.40 4.87
CA TYR A 476 -25.76 7.45 4.46
C TYR A 476 -26.34 6.17 3.89
N GLN A 477 -27.44 5.68 4.48
CA GLN A 477 -28.14 4.47 4.00
C GLN A 477 -28.74 4.73 2.59
N GLU A 478 -29.34 5.89 2.38
CA GLU A 478 -29.86 6.32 1.08
C GLU A 478 -28.74 6.46 0.04
N ALA A 479 -27.61 7.03 0.43
CA ALA A 479 -26.43 7.14 -0.44
C ALA A 479 -25.89 5.76 -0.86
N LEU A 480 -25.80 4.82 0.09
CA LEU A 480 -25.38 3.45 -0.19
C LEU A 480 -26.37 2.73 -1.13
N ALA A 481 -27.68 2.88 -0.90
CA ALA A 481 -28.70 2.28 -1.73
C ALA A 481 -28.63 2.80 -3.18
N LYS A 482 -28.42 4.12 -3.34
CA LYS A 482 -28.25 4.72 -4.65
C LYS A 482 -27.00 4.19 -5.38
N VAL A 483 -25.85 4.16 -4.68
CA VAL A 483 -24.60 3.62 -5.25
C VAL A 483 -24.73 2.14 -5.58
N TYR A 484 -25.47 1.36 -4.77
CA TYR A 484 -25.72 -0.04 -5.04
C TYR A 484 -26.56 -0.24 -6.31
N ASN A 485 -27.60 0.57 -6.51
CA ASN A 485 -28.42 0.49 -7.73
C ASN A 485 -27.59 0.88 -8.97
N GLU A 486 -26.81 1.97 -8.89
CA GLU A 486 -25.89 2.35 -9.97
C GLU A 486 -24.85 1.25 -10.27
N TYR A 487 -24.39 0.53 -9.25
CA TYR A 487 -23.47 -0.58 -9.42
C TYR A 487 -24.14 -1.75 -10.18
N ILE A 488 -25.35 -2.17 -9.79
CA ILE A 488 -26.08 -3.25 -10.49
C ILE A 488 -26.37 -2.86 -11.95
N GLU A 489 -26.81 -1.63 -12.20
CA GLU A 489 -27.03 -1.12 -13.54
C GLU A 489 -25.73 -1.08 -14.37
N SER A 490 -24.60 -0.79 -13.72
CA SER A 490 -23.29 -0.74 -14.37
C SER A 490 -22.63 -2.09 -14.57
N GLU A 491 -23.04 -3.15 -13.87
CA GLU A 491 -22.50 -4.50 -14.10
C GLU A 491 -22.67 -4.94 -15.55
N SER A 492 -23.81 -4.57 -16.18
CA SER A 492 -24.02 -4.78 -17.62
C SER A 492 -23.18 -3.86 -18.52
N SER A 493 -22.67 -2.74 -18.01
CA SER A 493 -21.90 -1.74 -18.76
C SER A 493 -20.38 -1.93 -18.69
N TRP A 494 -19.88 -2.92 -17.95
CA TRP A 494 -18.47 -3.30 -17.99
C TRP A 494 -18.06 -3.96 -19.30
N GLU A 495 -19.03 -4.47 -20.05
CA GLU A 495 -18.91 -4.75 -21.49
C GLU A 495 -18.87 -3.42 -22.27
N ILE A 496 -17.92 -2.55 -22.01
CA ILE A 496 -17.61 -1.49 -22.99
C ILE A 496 -17.13 -2.22 -24.22
N SER A 497 -17.98 -2.26 -25.24
CA SER A 497 -17.61 -2.84 -26.50
C SER A 497 -16.32 -2.18 -26.98
N THR A 498 -15.49 -2.93 -27.65
CA THR A 498 -14.28 -2.39 -28.28
C THR A 498 -14.62 -1.15 -29.10
N GLU A 499 -15.82 -1.11 -29.60
CA GLU A 499 -16.47 -0.10 -30.41
C GLU A 499 -16.65 1.24 -29.66
N GLU A 500 -17.20 1.25 -28.43
CA GLU A 500 -17.39 2.47 -27.65
C GLU A 500 -16.05 3.13 -27.24
N ALA A 501 -15.05 2.31 -26.94
CA ALA A 501 -13.72 2.83 -26.62
C ALA A 501 -13.06 3.48 -27.86
N VAL A 502 -13.26 2.91 -29.04
CA VAL A 502 -12.77 3.48 -30.31
C VAL A 502 -13.48 4.79 -30.62
N LEU A 503 -14.82 4.86 -30.43
CA LEU A 503 -15.60 6.08 -30.59
C LEU A 503 -15.15 7.16 -29.62
N SER A 504 -14.95 6.83 -28.34
CA SER A 504 -14.47 7.77 -27.34
C SER A 504 -13.10 8.34 -27.71
N GLU A 505 -12.17 7.52 -28.21
CA GLU A 505 -10.85 8.00 -28.66
C GLU A 505 -10.95 8.86 -29.92
N ALA A 506 -11.84 8.54 -30.87
CA ALA A 506 -12.10 9.37 -32.04
C ALA A 506 -12.59 10.78 -31.65
N TYR A 507 -13.56 10.88 -30.74
CA TYR A 507 -14.04 12.17 -30.22
C TYR A 507 -12.93 12.95 -29.50
N LYS A 508 -12.09 12.26 -28.76
CA LYS A 508 -10.97 12.86 -28.03
C LYS A 508 -9.90 13.41 -28.98
N ILE A 509 -9.55 12.67 -30.03
CA ILE A 509 -8.62 13.14 -31.08
C ILE A 509 -9.19 14.37 -31.75
N ALA A 510 -10.46 14.33 -32.18
CA ALA A 510 -11.11 15.46 -32.85
C ALA A 510 -11.15 16.72 -31.97
N ARG A 511 -11.41 16.61 -30.67
CA ARG A 511 -11.41 17.75 -29.74
C ARG A 511 -10.02 18.26 -29.42
N ASN A 512 -9.08 17.36 -29.10
CA ASN A 512 -7.77 17.77 -28.57
C ASN A 512 -6.76 18.10 -29.65
N VAL A 513 -6.82 17.42 -30.80
CA VAL A 513 -5.87 17.59 -31.90
C VAL A 513 -6.40 18.57 -32.94
N LEU A 514 -7.69 18.48 -33.30
CA LEU A 514 -8.31 19.32 -34.33
C LEU A 514 -9.07 20.54 -33.78
N GLY A 515 -9.20 20.66 -32.43
CA GLY A 515 -9.83 21.82 -31.77
C GLY A 515 -11.36 21.91 -31.97
N MET A 516 -12.02 20.84 -32.37
CA MET A 516 -13.46 20.82 -32.66
C MET A 516 -14.29 20.83 -31.37
N GLN A 517 -15.19 21.78 -31.20
CA GLN A 517 -15.98 21.92 -29.96
C GLN A 517 -17.36 21.28 -30.02
N SER A 518 -17.99 21.20 -31.18
CA SER A 518 -19.33 20.65 -31.38
C SER A 518 -19.26 19.52 -32.41
N LEU A 519 -19.38 18.29 -31.95
CA LEU A 519 -19.17 17.08 -32.76
C LEU A 519 -20.44 16.25 -32.81
N THR A 520 -21.08 16.25 -33.98
CA THR A 520 -22.05 15.20 -34.36
C THR A 520 -21.28 14.00 -34.93
N PRO A 521 -21.84 12.77 -34.97
CA PRO A 521 -21.21 11.63 -35.62
C PRO A 521 -20.80 11.92 -37.07
N ALA A 522 -21.62 12.63 -37.83
CA ALA A 522 -21.33 13.03 -39.20
C ALA A 522 -20.11 13.95 -39.30
N LYS A 523 -20.00 14.94 -38.37
CA LYS A 523 -18.81 15.81 -38.28
C LYS A 523 -17.56 15.03 -37.91
N LEU A 524 -17.67 14.08 -36.98
CA LEU A 524 -16.55 13.24 -36.58
C LEU A 524 -16.06 12.40 -37.74
N ILE A 525 -16.96 11.74 -38.50
CA ILE A 525 -16.58 10.95 -39.67
C ILE A 525 -15.93 11.84 -40.74
N ASN A 526 -16.49 13.03 -41.01
CA ASN A 526 -15.86 13.97 -41.93
C ASN A 526 -14.46 14.38 -41.45
N ALA A 527 -14.27 14.63 -40.16
CA ALA A 527 -12.96 14.93 -39.61
C ALA A 527 -11.95 13.79 -39.80
N ILE A 528 -12.40 12.53 -39.67
CA ILE A 528 -11.58 11.33 -39.93
C ILE A 528 -11.20 11.26 -41.42
N LEU A 529 -12.15 11.49 -42.32
CA LEU A 529 -11.93 11.45 -43.76
C LEU A 529 -11.02 12.57 -44.25
N ASP A 530 -11.13 13.73 -43.65
CA ASP A 530 -10.33 14.92 -44.04
C ASP A 530 -8.96 14.93 -43.40
N ASN A 531 -8.72 14.15 -42.34
CA ASN A 531 -7.44 14.08 -41.62
C ASN A 531 -6.98 12.60 -41.39
N PRO A 532 -6.80 11.83 -42.45
CA PRO A 532 -6.52 10.38 -42.38
C PRO A 532 -5.25 10.07 -41.57
N GLU A 533 -4.23 10.93 -41.63
CA GLU A 533 -2.97 10.74 -40.90
C GLU A 533 -3.10 10.91 -39.39
N VAL A 534 -4.04 11.79 -38.94
CA VAL A 534 -4.29 12.06 -37.52
C VAL A 534 -4.98 10.88 -36.83
N PHE A 535 -5.88 10.23 -37.56
CA PHE A 535 -6.66 9.09 -37.08
C PHE A 535 -6.05 7.74 -37.45
N ASP A 536 -5.01 7.70 -38.30
CA ASP A 536 -4.46 6.49 -38.92
C ASP A 536 -5.50 5.64 -39.68
N VAL A 537 -6.44 6.32 -40.38
CA VAL A 537 -7.54 5.73 -41.16
C VAL A 537 -7.35 6.15 -42.63
N TYR A 538 -6.94 5.24 -43.48
CA TYR A 538 -6.55 5.53 -44.85
C TYR A 538 -7.54 4.93 -45.86
N PRO A 539 -8.04 5.69 -46.87
CA PRO A 539 -8.86 5.16 -47.96
C PRO A 539 -8.09 4.12 -48.79
N TYR A 540 -8.76 3.01 -49.16
CA TYR A 540 -8.17 1.94 -49.92
C TYR A 540 -8.98 1.66 -51.18
N LYS A 541 -8.28 1.74 -52.35
CA LYS A 541 -8.91 1.56 -53.65
C LYS A 541 -9.07 0.10 -54.04
N ALA A 542 -10.20 -0.20 -54.68
CA ALA A 542 -10.44 -1.52 -55.27
C ALA A 542 -9.49 -1.79 -56.45
N ARG A 543 -9.08 -3.04 -56.56
CA ARG A 543 -8.37 -3.56 -57.76
C ARG A 543 -9.34 -4.11 -58.79
N TYR A 544 -10.56 -4.44 -58.38
CA TYR A 544 -11.60 -5.08 -59.22
C TYR A 544 -12.93 -4.37 -58.97
N ASN A 545 -13.76 -4.25 -60.06
CA ASN A 545 -15.07 -3.58 -60.01
C ASN A 545 -16.06 -4.28 -59.09
N ASP A 546 -16.00 -5.60 -58.98
CA ASP A 546 -16.92 -6.36 -58.11
C ASP A 546 -16.89 -5.93 -56.64
N SER A 547 -15.71 -5.51 -56.14
CA SER A 547 -15.59 -4.99 -54.78
C SER A 547 -16.34 -3.66 -54.58
N VAL A 548 -16.38 -2.80 -55.59
CA VAL A 548 -17.10 -1.53 -55.59
C VAL A 548 -18.60 -1.77 -55.61
N THR A 549 -19.07 -2.67 -56.48
CA THR A 549 -20.49 -3.03 -56.60
C THR A 549 -21.04 -3.62 -55.29
N ASN A 550 -20.29 -4.53 -54.66
CA ASN A 550 -20.67 -5.11 -53.38
C ASN A 550 -20.74 -4.05 -52.27
N GLU A 551 -19.78 -3.14 -52.22
CA GLU A 551 -19.76 -2.08 -51.20
C GLU A 551 -20.92 -1.06 -51.39
N LEU A 552 -21.26 -0.71 -52.65
CA LEU A 552 -22.42 0.13 -52.94
C LEU A 552 -23.72 -0.53 -52.45
N ASN A 553 -23.92 -1.84 -52.71
CA ASN A 553 -25.09 -2.56 -52.24
C ASN A 553 -25.20 -2.58 -50.70
N GLU A 554 -24.07 -2.73 -49.98
CA GLU A 554 -24.08 -2.70 -48.53
C GLU A 554 -24.33 -1.26 -48.01
N LEU A 555 -23.77 -0.24 -48.67
CA LEU A 555 -24.06 1.16 -48.33
C LEU A 555 -25.50 1.51 -48.55
N GLU A 556 -26.16 1.04 -49.64
CA GLU A 556 -27.59 1.23 -49.88
C GLU A 556 -28.46 0.64 -48.77
N LYS A 557 -28.11 -0.55 -48.26
CA LYS A 557 -28.80 -1.15 -47.13
C LYS A 557 -28.66 -0.28 -45.85
N LEU A 558 -27.45 0.18 -45.57
CA LEU A 558 -27.17 1.05 -44.41
C LEU A 558 -27.96 2.37 -44.54
N ILE A 559 -28.01 3.00 -45.72
CA ILE A 559 -28.79 4.20 -46.00
C ILE A 559 -30.27 3.98 -45.69
N ALA A 560 -30.84 2.85 -46.10
CA ALA A 560 -32.20 2.48 -45.81
C ALA A 560 -32.46 2.22 -44.31
N GLU A 561 -31.51 1.58 -43.60
CA GLU A 561 -31.55 1.36 -42.16
C GLU A 561 -31.51 2.68 -41.37
N LEU A 562 -30.77 3.68 -41.85
CA LEU A 562 -30.73 5.03 -41.30
C LEU A 562 -31.97 5.87 -41.62
N GLY A 563 -32.92 5.35 -42.37
CA GLY A 563 -34.18 5.99 -42.70
C GLY A 563 -34.11 6.97 -43.91
N PHE A 564 -33.08 6.87 -44.73
CA PHE A 564 -32.91 7.68 -45.93
C PHE A 564 -33.19 6.89 -47.22
N ASN A 565 -33.61 7.58 -48.28
CA ASN A 565 -33.74 6.97 -49.60
C ASN A 565 -32.47 7.18 -50.43
N ILE A 566 -32.10 6.22 -51.25
CA ILE A 566 -30.91 6.35 -52.14
C ILE A 566 -31.05 7.52 -53.09
N SER A 567 -32.29 7.84 -53.58
CA SER A 567 -32.58 8.96 -54.43
C SER A 567 -32.23 10.33 -53.79
N ASP A 568 -32.31 10.42 -52.47
CA ASP A 568 -31.93 11.66 -51.73
C ASP A 568 -30.39 11.81 -51.66
N ILE A 569 -29.67 10.71 -51.80
CA ILE A 569 -28.22 10.68 -51.82
C ILE A 569 -27.66 10.89 -53.21
N GLU A 570 -28.24 10.31 -54.24
CA GLU A 570 -27.82 10.50 -55.65
C GLU A 570 -28.26 11.84 -56.27
N GLY A 571 -29.35 12.38 -55.77
CA GLY A 571 -29.95 13.62 -56.30
C GLY A 571 -29.29 14.91 -55.72
N ASP A 572 -29.45 16.01 -56.50
CA ASP A 572 -28.97 17.33 -56.09
C ASP A 572 -30.02 18.05 -55.20
N THR A 573 -30.62 17.29 -54.27
CA THR A 573 -31.63 17.85 -53.35
C THR A 573 -31.00 18.78 -52.31
N THR A 574 -31.67 19.90 -51.99
CA THR A 574 -31.25 20.93 -51.06
C THR A 574 -31.40 20.56 -49.59
N LEU A 575 -31.35 19.27 -49.27
CA LEU A 575 -31.40 18.80 -47.89
C LEU A 575 -30.09 19.18 -47.16
N ASN A 576 -30.21 20.06 -46.19
CA ASN A 576 -29.09 20.59 -45.37
C ASN A 576 -28.74 19.66 -44.19
N ASP A 577 -29.12 18.40 -44.24
CA ASP A 577 -28.78 17.41 -43.21
C ASP A 577 -27.29 17.01 -43.35
N GLU A 578 -26.53 17.18 -42.26
CA GLU A 578 -25.10 16.84 -42.21
C GLU A 578 -24.84 15.38 -42.55
N THR A 579 -25.77 14.48 -42.16
CA THR A 579 -25.68 13.05 -42.42
C THR A 579 -25.86 12.74 -43.90
N VAL A 580 -26.82 13.43 -44.55
CA VAL A 580 -27.05 13.29 -46.01
C VAL A 580 -25.85 13.77 -46.82
N GLN A 581 -25.26 14.88 -46.42
CA GLN A 581 -24.04 15.41 -47.06
C GLN A 581 -22.86 14.44 -46.91
N LEU A 582 -22.69 13.83 -45.72
CA LEU A 582 -21.68 12.82 -45.50
C LEU A 582 -21.89 11.60 -46.37
N LEU A 583 -23.11 11.05 -46.41
CA LEU A 583 -23.47 9.91 -47.21
C LEU A 583 -23.26 10.11 -48.71
N ARG A 584 -23.56 11.33 -49.22
CA ARG A 584 -23.26 11.72 -50.60
C ARG A 584 -21.78 11.74 -50.91
N LYS A 585 -20.97 12.28 -49.99
CA LYS A 585 -19.52 12.28 -50.11
C LYS A 585 -18.97 10.89 -50.21
N ILE A 586 -19.46 9.98 -49.36
CA ILE A 586 -19.03 8.60 -49.32
C ILE A 586 -19.50 7.81 -50.52
N TYR A 587 -20.77 7.96 -50.95
CA TYR A 587 -21.29 7.35 -52.18
C TYR A 587 -20.41 7.74 -53.38
N LYS A 588 -20.04 9.00 -53.49
CA LYS A 588 -19.13 9.50 -54.51
C LYS A 588 -17.73 8.85 -54.41
N MET A 589 -17.17 8.73 -53.21
CA MET A 589 -15.88 8.08 -52.99
C MET A 589 -15.89 6.62 -53.47
N ILE A 590 -16.99 5.88 -53.24
CA ILE A 590 -17.07 4.50 -53.67
C ILE A 590 -17.30 4.43 -55.21
N ASN A 591 -18.29 5.14 -55.71
CA ASN A 591 -18.76 5.04 -57.09
C ASN A 591 -17.75 5.64 -58.11
N SER A 592 -17.21 6.83 -57.79
CA SER A 592 -16.32 7.59 -58.72
C SER A 592 -14.86 7.30 -58.47
N ASP A 593 -14.42 7.18 -57.23
CA ASP A 593 -13.01 7.06 -56.88
C ASP A 593 -12.54 5.61 -56.66
N GLY A 594 -13.53 4.65 -56.62
CA GLY A 594 -13.27 3.23 -56.45
C GLY A 594 -12.73 2.89 -55.05
N ILE A 595 -13.02 3.72 -54.05
CA ILE A 595 -12.62 3.47 -52.66
C ILE A 595 -13.72 2.63 -52.04
N TYR A 596 -13.37 1.46 -51.51
CA TYR A 596 -14.35 0.52 -50.97
C TYR A 596 -14.09 0.04 -49.54
N SER A 597 -12.92 0.42 -48.97
CA SER A 597 -12.58 0.08 -47.60
C SER A 597 -11.62 1.08 -47.00
N PHE A 598 -11.51 1.05 -45.68
CA PHE A 598 -10.49 1.79 -44.94
C PHE A 598 -9.41 0.83 -44.44
N LEU A 599 -8.18 1.29 -44.45
CA LEU A 599 -7.04 0.67 -43.78
C LEU A 599 -6.81 1.43 -42.48
N ILE A 600 -7.04 0.78 -41.37
CA ILE A 600 -6.86 1.37 -40.03
C ILE A 600 -5.62 0.76 -39.40
N LYS A 601 -4.67 1.60 -39.04
CA LYS A 601 -3.37 1.16 -38.52
C LYS A 601 -3.47 0.77 -37.05
N PRO A 602 -3.18 -0.49 -36.69
CA PRO A 602 -3.10 -0.90 -35.28
C PRO A 602 -1.80 -0.37 -34.63
N ARG A 603 -1.81 -0.16 -33.33
CA ARG A 603 -0.64 0.21 -32.53
C ARG A 603 0.06 1.52 -32.94
N SER A 604 -0.67 2.48 -33.49
CA SER A 604 -0.15 3.82 -33.66
C SER A 604 -0.05 4.55 -32.32
N LYS A 605 0.95 5.41 -32.14
CA LYS A 605 1.06 6.23 -30.92
C LYS A 605 -0.04 7.29 -30.80
N THR A 606 -0.72 7.64 -31.87
CA THR A 606 -1.66 8.76 -31.97
C THR A 606 -2.98 8.42 -32.64
N GLY A 607 -3.09 7.30 -33.33
CA GLY A 607 -4.26 6.95 -34.14
C GLY A 607 -5.44 6.35 -33.40
N LEU A 608 -6.53 6.12 -34.13
CA LEU A 608 -7.82 5.64 -33.64
C LEU A 608 -7.73 4.30 -32.86
N LEU A 609 -6.86 3.39 -33.32
CA LEU A 609 -6.69 2.06 -32.75
C LEU A 609 -5.34 1.89 -32.02
N LYS A 610 -4.77 2.92 -31.44
CA LYS A 610 -3.45 2.84 -30.78
C LYS A 610 -3.38 1.77 -29.69
N ASP A 611 -4.50 1.55 -28.99
CA ASP A 611 -4.61 0.65 -27.84
C ASP A 611 -5.30 -0.69 -28.19
N PHE A 612 -5.65 -0.95 -29.50
CA PHE A 612 -6.36 -2.14 -29.99
C PHE A 612 -5.50 -2.98 -30.93
N PRO A 613 -4.67 -3.88 -30.41
CA PRO A 613 -3.67 -4.55 -31.25
C PRO A 613 -4.14 -5.80 -31.99
N HIS A 614 -5.26 -6.45 -31.60
CA HIS A 614 -5.54 -7.81 -32.02
C HIS A 614 -6.80 -8.02 -32.86
N GLU A 615 -7.87 -7.29 -32.60
CA GLU A 615 -9.14 -7.41 -33.30
C GLU A 615 -9.92 -6.09 -33.30
N PHE A 616 -10.58 -5.77 -34.40
CA PHE A 616 -11.48 -4.63 -34.55
C PHE A 616 -12.61 -5.01 -35.52
N LEU A 617 -13.87 -4.83 -35.11
CA LEU A 617 -15.06 -5.24 -35.86
C LEU A 617 -14.98 -6.72 -36.31
N GLY A 618 -14.58 -7.62 -35.41
CA GLY A 618 -14.44 -9.05 -35.73
C GLY A 618 -13.30 -9.39 -36.69
N LYS A 619 -12.42 -8.45 -37.04
CA LYS A 619 -11.35 -8.64 -38.04
C LYS A 619 -9.97 -8.65 -37.41
N LYS A 620 -9.11 -9.53 -37.93
CA LYS A 620 -7.69 -9.57 -37.55
C LYS A 620 -6.87 -8.67 -38.47
N PRO A 621 -5.78 -8.05 -37.96
CA PRO A 621 -4.91 -7.24 -38.81
C PRO A 621 -4.23 -8.08 -39.85
N GLN A 622 -4.09 -7.53 -41.07
CA GLN A 622 -3.43 -8.15 -42.22
C GLN A 622 -2.27 -7.27 -42.70
N LYS A 623 -1.27 -7.90 -43.31
CA LYS A 623 -0.10 -7.19 -43.84
C LYS A 623 -0.38 -6.67 -45.24
N ILE A 624 -0.39 -5.34 -45.41
CA ILE A 624 -0.62 -4.67 -46.71
C ILE A 624 0.59 -3.75 -46.93
N ASN A 625 1.25 -3.90 -48.07
CA ASN A 625 2.46 -3.13 -48.42
C ASN A 625 3.53 -3.10 -47.33
N GLY A 626 3.71 -4.24 -46.66
CA GLY A 626 4.75 -4.38 -45.61
C GLY A 626 4.36 -3.90 -44.22
N GLN A 627 3.22 -3.24 -44.06
CA GLN A 627 2.67 -2.76 -42.77
C GLN A 627 1.39 -3.49 -42.38
N TRP A 628 1.08 -3.52 -41.07
CA TRP A 628 -0.12 -4.16 -40.53
C TRP A 628 -1.25 -3.17 -40.52
N TYR A 629 -2.47 -3.59 -41.02
CA TYR A 629 -3.69 -2.82 -41.01
C TYR A 629 -4.90 -3.72 -40.76
N PHE A 630 -5.93 -3.16 -40.11
CA PHE A 630 -7.29 -3.67 -40.21
C PHE A 630 -7.89 -3.16 -41.51
N LYS A 631 -8.39 -4.05 -42.36
CA LYS A 631 -9.13 -3.68 -43.54
C LYS A 631 -10.61 -3.81 -43.26
N VAL A 632 -11.29 -2.67 -43.18
CA VAL A 632 -12.73 -2.55 -42.83
C VAL A 632 -13.45 -1.97 -44.02
N SER A 633 -14.63 -2.50 -44.38
CA SER A 633 -15.45 -1.92 -45.43
C SER A 633 -15.98 -0.55 -45.00
N ILE A 634 -16.32 0.31 -45.95
CA ILE A 634 -16.81 1.67 -45.64
C ILE A 634 -18.19 1.58 -44.96
N SER A 635 -19.10 0.77 -45.50
CA SER A 635 -20.44 0.56 -44.94
C SER A 635 -20.36 0.04 -43.50
N GLU A 636 -19.49 -0.93 -43.22
CA GLU A 636 -19.29 -1.48 -41.89
C GLU A 636 -18.72 -0.43 -40.91
N PHE A 637 -17.76 0.38 -41.35
CA PHE A 637 -17.19 1.47 -40.54
C PHE A 637 -18.23 2.57 -40.27
N LEU A 638 -19.03 2.93 -41.28
CA LEU A 638 -20.12 3.91 -41.10
C LEU A 638 -21.24 3.40 -40.20
N GLY A 639 -21.65 2.16 -40.39
CA GLY A 639 -22.66 1.48 -39.55
C GLY A 639 -22.21 1.57 -38.09
N PHE A 640 -20.97 1.17 -37.80
CA PHE A 640 -20.38 1.29 -36.49
C PHE A 640 -20.40 2.73 -35.92
N MET A 641 -20.01 3.72 -36.71
CA MET A 641 -19.90 5.12 -36.26
C MET A 641 -21.25 5.83 -36.12
N LEU A 642 -22.30 5.41 -36.87
CA LEU A 642 -23.60 6.09 -36.91
C LEU A 642 -24.68 5.40 -36.07
N GLN A 643 -24.68 4.05 -35.94
CA GLN A 643 -25.71 3.29 -35.23
C GLN A 643 -25.69 3.48 -33.71
N HIS A 644 -24.54 3.71 -33.10
CA HIS A 644 -24.43 3.96 -31.64
C HIS A 644 -25.11 5.25 -31.14
N ARG A 645 -25.70 6.04 -32.03
CA ARG A 645 -26.47 7.23 -31.64
C ARG A 645 -27.94 6.91 -31.33
N VAL A 646 -28.51 5.92 -32.01
CA VAL A 646 -29.96 5.63 -31.92
C VAL A 646 -30.34 5.07 -30.54
N GLU A 647 -29.43 4.36 -29.88
CA GLU A 647 -29.67 3.82 -28.55
C GLU A 647 -29.66 4.90 -27.46
N ARG A 648 -28.74 5.87 -27.49
CA ARG A 648 -28.67 6.96 -26.49
C ARG A 648 -29.82 7.97 -26.59
N GLU A 649 -30.30 8.30 -27.79
CA GLU A 649 -31.45 9.21 -27.95
C GLU A 649 -32.77 8.56 -27.51
N ASN A 650 -32.88 7.22 -27.55
CA ASN A 650 -34.00 6.49 -27.01
C ASN A 650 -33.96 6.33 -25.48
N GLU A 651 -32.77 6.32 -24.87
CA GLU A 651 -32.61 6.29 -23.42
C GLU A 651 -32.82 7.67 -22.77
N GLU A 652 -32.48 8.77 -23.45
CA GLU A 652 -32.74 10.14 -22.96
C GLU A 652 -34.22 10.57 -23.13
N ASN A 653 -35.04 9.85 -23.92
CA ASN A 653 -36.46 10.13 -24.16
C ASN A 653 -37.41 9.17 -23.44
N ASN A 654 -36.94 8.16 -22.74
CA ASN A 654 -37.68 7.30 -21.84
C ASN A 654 -37.33 7.55 -20.38
#